data_51e8e90aed670fd17b8d572d9dac692e
#
_entry.id   51e8e90aed670fd17b8d572d9dac692e
#
_cell.length_a   1.000
_cell.length_b   1.000
_cell.length_c   1.000
_cell.angle_alpha   90.00
_cell.angle_beta   90.00
_cell.angle_gamma   90.00
#
_symmetry.space_group_name_H-M   'P 1'
#
loop_
_entity.id
_entity.type
_entity.pdbx_description
1 polymer ?
#
loop_
_entity_poly.entity_id
_entity_poly.type
_entity_poly.pdbx_seq_one_letter_code
_entity_poly.pdbx_strand_id
1 'polypeptide(L)'
;MTRADHFSDVAARFISRRALLKGAAAAAAFAASPLGALTATPARAEGSASLTFTELPAAPKNDPDHYIAPGYRADVLISWGEPILPGAPAFDPLAQTAAAQAGQFGFNCDFIGYLPLGESAPSVAQHLASRNSARGLLGVNHEAVKPHMMFPGLADSDAAAEAATAERVAVERAALGFSVIEVARTDGRWSVVQDSPFARRISAETPCAISGPARGHARMKTDADPAGETIVGTFENCAGGVTPWGTFLSCEENIQNRFACAPAKLPPEHAREAASAESFATRTKASWAQFDPRFDVNATPHEFNRFGWVVEIDPYDPAAMPKKRTALGRFRHEAATIVAAAGKPVVCYMGDDQSFQFVYKFVSARPFAEGDPAANADILDDGTLYVARFRDDGTGEWLPLVHGTGPLTAENGFDDQGDVMIDARQAAKLLGATETDRPEDIETDPITSRTYVAFTGGTDRKEPGPAMPRAPNERGHIVEILSPGTDGARDHTATAFAWDILLLAGHPRADAAAKGVYGPGTSDAGFFAYPDNLVFDPQGRLWIATDGGRQIGIADGIWACCVTGPERATTRHFYASPTGAEVTGPCFTPDGETLFVSIQHPGDQTDSSFDNPTTRWPAPMDSPLPPRPSVIAVTREGGGPIGS
;
A
#
# COMPACT_ATOMS: atom_id res chain seq x y z
N MET A 1 42.96 -3.30 -12.22
CA MET A 1 42.24 -2.48 -11.21
C MET A 1 41.36 -1.51 -11.97
N THR A 2 40.12 -1.88 -12.25
CA THR A 2 39.11 -1.03 -12.86
C THR A 2 38.49 -0.17 -11.78
N ARG A 3 38.53 1.14 -11.97
CA ARG A 3 37.92 2.16 -11.12
C ARG A 3 36.42 1.81 -10.94
N ALA A 4 35.96 1.65 -9.69
CA ALA A 4 34.55 1.59 -9.41
C ALA A 4 33.92 2.91 -9.91
N ASP A 5 32.94 2.80 -10.81
CA ASP A 5 32.20 3.96 -11.29
C ASP A 5 31.50 4.59 -10.08
N HIS A 6 31.78 5.84 -9.80
CA HIS A 6 31.15 6.58 -8.71
C HIS A 6 29.65 6.80 -9.04
N PHE A 7 28.77 6.84 -8.02
CA PHE A 7 27.33 7.09 -8.16
C PHE A 7 27.05 8.26 -9.13
N SER A 8 27.83 9.35 -9.01
CA SER A 8 27.76 10.52 -9.91
C SER A 8 28.07 10.19 -11.38
N ASP A 9 28.85 9.15 -11.67
CA ASP A 9 29.22 8.79 -13.04
C ASP A 9 28.19 7.87 -13.69
N VAL A 10 27.48 7.09 -12.87
CA VAL A 10 26.36 6.23 -13.30
C VAL A 10 25.10 7.07 -13.46
N ALA A 11 24.79 7.93 -12.50
CA ALA A 11 23.68 8.89 -12.58
C ALA A 11 23.84 9.85 -13.77
N ALA A 12 25.07 10.28 -14.10
CA ALA A 12 25.36 11.11 -15.25
C ALA A 12 25.15 10.43 -16.62
N ARG A 13 25.05 9.10 -16.67
CA ARG A 13 24.69 8.36 -17.89
C ARG A 13 23.17 8.38 -18.15
N PHE A 14 22.37 8.52 -17.10
CA PHE A 14 20.90 8.51 -17.19
C PHE A 14 20.27 9.89 -16.97
N ILE A 15 21.00 10.82 -16.31
CA ILE A 15 20.54 12.20 -16.07
C ILE A 15 21.59 13.15 -16.66
N SER A 16 21.23 13.99 -17.62
CA SER A 16 22.20 14.92 -18.20
C SER A 16 22.72 15.90 -17.13
N ARG A 17 24.03 16.16 -17.11
CA ARG A 17 24.68 17.15 -16.22
C ARG A 17 24.00 18.53 -16.26
N ARG A 18 23.26 18.82 -17.32
CA ARG A 18 22.49 20.06 -17.51
C ARG A 18 21.21 20.09 -16.66
N ALA A 19 20.61 18.93 -16.35
CA ALA A 19 19.45 18.81 -15.45
C ALA A 19 19.85 19.04 -13.98
N LEU A 20 20.97 18.45 -13.55
CA LEU A 20 21.50 18.62 -12.19
C LEU A 20 21.85 20.08 -11.86
N LEU A 21 22.47 20.80 -12.80
CA LEU A 21 22.84 22.21 -12.61
C LEU A 21 21.62 23.15 -12.68
N LYS A 22 20.58 22.79 -13.43
CA LYS A 22 19.35 23.59 -13.51
C LYS A 22 18.44 23.39 -12.29
N GLY A 23 18.39 22.17 -11.72
CA GLY A 23 17.67 21.90 -10.47
C GLY A 23 18.23 22.70 -9.30
N ALA A 24 19.56 22.78 -9.17
CA ALA A 24 20.24 23.60 -8.16
C ALA A 24 20.01 25.12 -8.37
N ALA A 25 19.88 25.57 -9.61
CA ALA A 25 19.60 26.98 -9.94
C ALA A 25 18.12 27.36 -9.71
N ALA A 26 17.18 26.44 -9.91
CA ALA A 26 15.77 26.67 -9.60
C ALA A 26 15.51 26.78 -8.10
N ALA A 27 16.18 25.98 -7.28
CA ALA A 27 16.13 26.09 -5.82
C ALA A 27 16.70 27.45 -5.32
N ALA A 28 17.70 27.99 -6.00
CA ALA A 28 18.29 29.30 -5.66
C ALA A 28 17.41 30.49 -6.10
N ALA A 29 16.57 30.35 -7.14
CA ALA A 29 15.72 31.42 -7.64
C ALA A 29 14.45 31.65 -6.77
N PHE A 30 14.00 30.66 -6.01
CA PHE A 30 12.88 30.80 -5.05
C PHE A 30 13.27 31.45 -3.72
N ALA A 31 14.58 31.54 -3.40
CA ALA A 31 15.07 32.13 -2.15
C ALA A 31 15.17 33.67 -2.15
N ALA A 32 14.78 34.33 -3.22
CA ALA A 32 14.90 35.78 -3.36
C ALA A 32 13.54 36.51 -3.35
N SER A 33 12.77 36.39 -2.25
CA SER A 33 11.67 37.29 -1.93
C SER A 33 11.93 37.95 -0.58
N PRO A 34 11.87 39.28 -0.47
CA PRO A 34 12.22 39.97 0.76
C PRO A 34 11.02 40.04 1.71
N LEU A 35 10.95 39.20 2.72
CA LEU A 35 10.13 39.47 3.92
C LEU A 35 10.77 38.84 5.17
N GLY A 36 11.23 39.72 6.06
CA GLY A 36 11.26 39.52 7.49
C GLY A 36 12.30 38.56 8.05
N ALA A 37 13.49 39.05 8.34
CA ALA A 37 14.44 38.40 9.24
C ALA A 37 13.85 38.28 10.64
N LEU A 38 13.41 37.09 11.02
CA LEU A 38 13.36 36.64 12.41
C LEU A 38 14.50 35.62 12.57
N THR A 39 15.46 35.97 13.41
CA THR A 39 16.61 35.12 13.78
C THR A 39 16.12 33.96 14.65
N ALA A 40 15.60 32.91 14.03
CA ALA A 40 15.59 31.59 14.58
C ALA A 40 16.85 30.90 14.06
N THR A 41 17.73 30.46 14.95
CA THR A 41 18.84 29.56 14.62
C THR A 41 18.22 28.36 13.93
N PRO A 42 18.60 28.02 12.67
CA PRO A 42 18.05 26.84 12.04
C PRO A 42 18.50 25.63 12.85
N ALA A 43 17.57 24.91 13.45
CA ALA A 43 17.82 23.55 13.87
C ALA A 43 18.32 22.82 12.61
N ARG A 44 19.56 22.39 12.64
CA ARG A 44 20.15 21.58 11.57
C ARG A 44 19.31 20.30 11.55
N ALA A 45 18.55 20.05 10.51
CA ALA A 45 17.90 18.76 10.31
C ALA A 45 19.01 17.72 10.33
N GLU A 46 19.09 16.95 11.42
CA GLU A 46 19.96 15.80 11.47
C GLU A 46 19.43 14.83 10.42
N GLY A 47 20.28 14.39 9.50
CA GLY A 47 19.90 13.40 8.49
C GLY A 47 19.44 12.09 9.15
N SER A 48 18.83 11.19 8.38
CA SER A 48 18.41 9.86 8.88
C SER A 48 19.54 9.22 9.68
N ALA A 49 19.18 8.57 10.79
CA ALA A 49 20.17 7.85 11.60
C ALA A 49 20.82 6.73 10.78
N SER A 50 22.12 6.52 11.01
CA SER A 50 22.85 5.41 10.38
C SER A 50 22.27 4.05 10.75
N LEU A 51 22.36 3.09 9.84
CA LEU A 51 22.01 1.69 10.08
C LEU A 51 23.15 1.02 10.86
N THR A 52 22.90 0.61 12.11
CA THR A 52 23.94 0.06 12.99
C THR A 52 23.78 -1.43 13.31
N PHE A 53 22.67 -2.04 12.94
CA PHE A 53 22.44 -3.47 13.13
C PHE A 53 23.34 -4.34 12.24
N THR A 54 23.59 -5.58 12.69
CA THR A 54 24.27 -6.60 11.88
C THR A 54 23.33 -7.09 10.80
N GLU A 55 23.75 -6.93 9.55
CA GLU A 55 22.96 -7.31 8.38
C GLU A 55 22.69 -8.82 8.33
N LEU A 56 21.48 -9.21 7.93
CA LEU A 56 21.14 -10.58 7.61
C LEU A 56 21.83 -10.99 6.30
N PRO A 57 22.54 -12.13 6.22
CA PRO A 57 23.01 -12.66 4.94
C PRO A 57 21.84 -12.91 3.97
N ALA A 58 22.11 -12.88 2.67
CA ALA A 58 21.10 -13.17 1.65
C ALA A 58 20.51 -14.57 1.87
N ALA A 59 19.20 -14.64 2.07
CA ALA A 59 18.48 -15.89 2.29
C ALA A 59 18.05 -16.54 0.96
N PRO A 60 18.15 -17.88 0.85
CA PRO A 60 17.72 -18.59 -0.35
C PRO A 60 16.21 -18.48 -0.58
N LYS A 61 15.79 -18.26 -1.83
CA LYS A 61 14.37 -18.13 -2.22
C LYS A 61 13.49 -19.36 -1.96
N ASN A 62 14.08 -20.51 -1.64
CA ASN A 62 13.36 -21.79 -1.46
C ASN A 62 13.44 -22.31 -0.02
N ASP A 63 13.81 -21.47 0.94
CA ASP A 63 13.84 -21.88 2.33
C ASP A 63 12.40 -21.92 2.90
N PRO A 64 11.97 -23.01 3.57
CA PRO A 64 10.62 -23.11 4.12
C PRO A 64 10.40 -22.25 5.37
N ASP A 65 11.46 -21.68 5.96
CA ASP A 65 11.42 -20.90 7.19
C ASP A 65 11.77 -19.43 6.94
N HIS A 66 11.61 -18.58 7.94
CA HIS A 66 11.94 -17.16 7.90
C HIS A 66 13.21 -16.86 8.70
N TYR A 67 13.86 -15.73 8.40
CA TYR A 67 15.09 -15.30 9.06
C TYR A 67 15.03 -13.82 9.42
N ILE A 68 15.68 -13.47 10.53
CA ILE A 68 15.78 -12.09 11.02
C ILE A 68 17.24 -11.73 11.33
N ALA A 69 17.58 -10.47 11.23
CA ALA A 69 18.90 -9.94 11.58
C ALA A 69 19.30 -10.30 13.01
N PRO A 70 20.61 -10.64 13.25
CA PRO A 70 21.09 -11.00 14.58
C PRO A 70 20.77 -9.95 15.65
N GLY A 71 20.33 -10.40 16.82
CA GLY A 71 19.92 -9.53 17.94
C GLY A 71 18.47 -9.08 17.90
N TYR A 72 17.68 -9.62 16.97
CA TYR A 72 16.23 -9.41 16.90
C TYR A 72 15.46 -10.72 16.98
N ARG A 73 14.19 -10.62 17.33
CA ARG A 73 13.24 -11.73 17.40
C ARG A 73 12.00 -11.37 16.58
N ALA A 74 11.51 -12.31 15.80
CA ALA A 74 10.26 -12.23 15.06
C ALA A 74 9.29 -13.28 15.61
N ASP A 75 8.30 -12.83 16.38
CA ASP A 75 7.28 -13.71 16.96
C ASP A 75 6.00 -13.62 16.11
N VAL A 76 5.39 -14.76 15.78
CA VAL A 76 4.06 -14.78 15.13
C VAL A 76 3.02 -14.26 16.11
N LEU A 77 2.29 -13.23 15.68
CA LEU A 77 1.26 -12.57 16.49
C LEU A 77 -0.12 -13.19 16.27
N ILE A 78 -0.49 -13.38 15.00
CA ILE A 78 -1.76 -13.94 14.57
C ILE A 78 -1.66 -14.51 13.17
N SER A 79 -2.39 -15.59 12.89
CA SER A 79 -2.43 -16.27 11.60
C SER A 79 -3.86 -16.39 11.08
N TRP A 80 -4.02 -16.50 9.74
CA TRP A 80 -5.29 -16.80 9.11
C TRP A 80 -6.07 -17.90 9.84
N GLY A 81 -7.36 -17.67 10.04
CA GLY A 81 -8.30 -18.59 10.69
C GLY A 81 -8.35 -18.48 12.22
N GLU A 82 -7.42 -17.77 12.87
CA GLU A 82 -7.49 -17.60 14.32
C GLU A 82 -8.69 -16.73 14.71
N PRO A 83 -9.43 -17.10 15.79
CA PRO A 83 -10.58 -16.35 16.25
C PRO A 83 -10.19 -14.93 16.69
N ILE A 84 -10.93 -13.92 16.21
CA ILE A 84 -10.78 -12.53 16.66
C ILE A 84 -12.08 -11.95 17.23
N LEU A 85 -13.24 -12.45 16.83
CA LEU A 85 -14.52 -12.02 17.40
C LEU A 85 -14.98 -12.95 18.53
N PRO A 86 -15.68 -12.42 19.54
CA PRO A 86 -16.23 -13.24 20.63
C PRO A 86 -17.09 -14.40 20.10
N GLY A 87 -16.78 -15.61 20.57
CA GLY A 87 -17.53 -16.81 20.17
C GLY A 87 -17.17 -17.39 18.79
N ALA A 88 -16.22 -16.82 18.07
CA ALA A 88 -15.73 -17.41 16.83
C ALA A 88 -15.07 -18.78 17.11
N PRO A 89 -15.34 -19.82 16.28
CA PRO A 89 -14.76 -21.14 16.49
C PRO A 89 -13.25 -21.15 16.20
N ALA A 90 -12.55 -22.13 16.76
CA ALA A 90 -11.17 -22.43 16.37
C ALA A 90 -11.11 -22.80 14.89
N PHE A 91 -9.95 -22.54 14.27
CA PHE A 91 -9.73 -22.84 12.86
C PHE A 91 -9.72 -24.37 12.61
N ASP A 92 -10.59 -24.81 11.72
CA ASP A 92 -10.59 -26.17 11.16
C ASP A 92 -10.38 -26.10 9.65
N PRO A 93 -9.16 -26.37 9.14
CA PRO A 93 -8.86 -26.23 7.72
C PRO A 93 -9.62 -27.21 6.82
N LEU A 94 -10.17 -28.31 7.39
CA LEU A 94 -10.92 -29.33 6.65
C LEU A 94 -12.44 -29.10 6.67
N ALA A 95 -12.93 -28.23 7.57
CA ALA A 95 -14.35 -27.93 7.75
C ALA A 95 -14.62 -26.42 7.78
N GLN A 96 -14.00 -25.68 6.87
CA GLN A 96 -14.18 -24.23 6.77
C GLN A 96 -15.61 -23.89 6.35
N THR A 97 -16.19 -22.89 7.01
CA THR A 97 -17.48 -22.30 6.66
C THR A 97 -17.42 -20.78 6.63
N ALA A 98 -18.27 -20.15 5.84
CA ALA A 98 -18.36 -18.68 5.78
C ALA A 98 -18.69 -18.10 7.17
N ALA A 99 -19.56 -18.75 7.95
CA ALA A 99 -19.93 -18.31 9.30
C ALA A 99 -18.74 -18.34 10.27
N ALA A 100 -17.87 -19.35 10.19
CA ALA A 100 -16.64 -19.42 11.00
C ALA A 100 -15.65 -18.31 10.56
N GLN A 101 -15.37 -18.21 9.26
CA GLN A 101 -14.41 -17.26 8.70
C GLN A 101 -14.82 -15.81 8.98
N ALA A 102 -16.11 -15.50 9.04
CA ALA A 102 -16.61 -14.16 9.39
C ALA A 102 -16.20 -13.67 10.79
N GLY A 103 -15.82 -14.58 11.70
CA GLY A 103 -15.31 -14.25 13.05
C GLY A 103 -13.81 -14.46 13.23
N GLN A 104 -13.14 -14.95 12.20
CA GLN A 104 -11.71 -15.29 12.23
C GLN A 104 -10.87 -14.26 11.48
N PHE A 105 -9.57 -14.22 11.76
CA PHE A 105 -8.57 -13.45 11.01
C PHE A 105 -8.59 -13.89 9.54
N GLY A 106 -8.54 -12.92 8.62
CA GLY A 106 -8.67 -13.17 7.19
C GLY A 106 -7.45 -13.82 6.55
N PHE A 107 -7.59 -14.13 5.26
CA PHE A 107 -6.50 -14.68 4.45
C PHE A 107 -5.68 -13.55 3.82
N ASN A 108 -4.40 -13.80 3.51
CA ASN A 108 -3.53 -12.88 2.76
C ASN A 108 -3.42 -11.50 3.43
N CYS A 109 -2.90 -11.48 4.68
CA CYS A 109 -2.69 -10.20 5.38
C CYS A 109 -1.72 -9.31 4.59
N ASP A 110 -2.05 -8.02 4.51
CA ASP A 110 -1.28 -7.01 3.81
C ASP A 110 -1.02 -5.80 4.72
N PHE A 111 -1.43 -4.58 4.32
CA PHE A 111 -1.26 -3.37 5.14
C PHE A 111 -1.53 -3.60 6.61
N ILE A 112 -0.65 -3.05 7.45
CA ILE A 112 -0.85 -2.96 8.90
C ILE A 112 -0.80 -1.49 9.31
N GLY A 113 -1.82 -1.05 10.04
CA GLY A 113 -1.81 0.22 10.74
C GLY A 113 -1.85 0.03 12.26
N TYR A 114 -1.14 0.88 13.01
CA TYR A 114 -1.16 0.89 14.47
C TYR A 114 -1.77 2.17 14.99
N LEU A 115 -2.79 2.06 15.85
CA LEU A 115 -3.38 3.20 16.57
C LEU A 115 -3.33 2.94 18.09
N PRO A 116 -2.79 3.89 18.89
CA PRO A 116 -2.56 3.69 20.31
C PRO A 116 -3.86 3.58 21.12
N LEU A 117 -3.88 2.75 22.15
CA LEU A 117 -4.92 2.70 23.16
C LEU A 117 -4.38 3.23 24.49
N GLY A 118 -4.82 4.44 24.89
CA GLY A 118 -4.49 5.01 26.18
C GLY A 118 -5.28 4.33 27.31
N GLU A 119 -4.64 4.14 28.45
CA GLU A 119 -5.32 3.67 29.66
C GLU A 119 -6.35 4.72 30.09
N SER A 120 -7.59 4.32 30.31
CA SER A 120 -8.69 5.18 30.75
C SER A 120 -8.92 6.43 29.86
N ALA A 121 -8.60 6.36 28.56
CA ALA A 121 -8.86 7.44 27.63
C ALA A 121 -10.35 7.47 27.23
N PRO A 122 -11.11 8.54 27.55
CA PRO A 122 -12.55 8.60 27.25
C PRO A 122 -12.87 9.07 25.83
N SER A 123 -11.87 9.39 24.99
CA SER A 123 -12.07 9.88 23.63
C SER A 123 -10.93 9.47 22.70
N VAL A 124 -11.21 9.43 21.39
CA VAL A 124 -10.22 9.14 20.35
C VAL A 124 -9.02 10.08 20.44
N ALA A 125 -9.23 11.38 20.62
CA ALA A 125 -8.14 12.36 20.78
C ALA A 125 -7.19 12.01 21.94
N GLN A 126 -7.72 11.48 23.05
CA GLN A 126 -6.91 11.08 24.19
C GLN A 126 -6.19 9.74 23.97
N HIS A 127 -6.80 8.81 23.23
CA HIS A 127 -6.12 7.60 22.77
C HIS A 127 -4.91 7.97 21.90
N LEU A 128 -5.09 8.81 20.90
CA LEU A 128 -4.02 9.28 20.01
C LEU A 128 -2.91 10.02 20.78
N ALA A 129 -3.29 10.95 21.67
CA ALA A 129 -2.35 11.72 22.48
C ALA A 129 -1.52 10.86 23.44
N SER A 130 -2.00 9.67 23.83
CA SER A 130 -1.26 8.76 24.71
C SER A 130 0.03 8.25 24.07
N ARG A 131 0.09 8.15 22.75
CA ARG A 131 1.20 7.52 22.00
C ARG A 131 1.62 6.17 22.59
N ASN A 132 0.66 5.43 23.15
CA ASN A 132 0.93 4.15 23.80
C ASN A 132 1.55 3.18 22.80
N SER A 133 2.75 2.71 23.08
CA SER A 133 3.52 1.78 22.24
C SER A 133 3.53 0.34 22.80
N ALA A 134 2.73 0.09 23.85
CA ALA A 134 2.60 -1.23 24.46
C ALA A 134 1.18 -1.81 24.37
N ARG A 135 0.20 -1.01 23.93
CA ARG A 135 -1.19 -1.41 23.71
C ARG A 135 -1.83 -0.55 22.66
N GLY A 136 -2.45 -1.16 21.67
CA GLY A 136 -3.07 -0.44 20.56
C GLY A 136 -4.04 -1.31 19.77
N LEU A 137 -4.61 -0.70 18.73
CA LEU A 137 -5.40 -1.37 17.71
C LEU A 137 -4.54 -1.56 16.47
N LEU A 138 -4.43 -2.80 16.00
CA LEU A 138 -3.93 -3.09 14.65
C LEU A 138 -5.11 -3.18 13.69
N GLY A 139 -5.04 -2.40 12.62
CA GLY A 139 -5.84 -2.59 11.42
C GLY A 139 -5.04 -3.40 10.42
N VAL A 140 -5.60 -4.48 9.88
CA VAL A 140 -4.90 -5.36 8.94
C VAL A 140 -5.78 -5.62 7.72
N ASN A 141 -5.28 -5.32 6.53
CA ASN A 141 -5.93 -5.69 5.26
C ASN A 141 -5.83 -7.20 5.01
N HIS A 142 -6.80 -7.72 4.26
CA HIS A 142 -6.83 -9.07 3.71
C HIS A 142 -7.10 -8.97 2.22
N GLU A 143 -6.04 -9.03 1.44
CA GLU A 143 -6.04 -8.65 0.03
C GLU A 143 -6.71 -9.69 -0.87
N ALA A 144 -6.11 -10.85 -1.01
CA ALA A 144 -6.48 -11.81 -2.04
C ALA A 144 -6.83 -13.18 -1.44
N VAL A 145 -7.46 -14.05 -2.20
CA VAL A 145 -7.65 -15.47 -1.85
C VAL A 145 -6.93 -16.36 -2.87
N LYS A 146 -6.36 -17.44 -2.34
CA LYS A 146 -5.69 -18.51 -3.10
C LYS A 146 -6.41 -19.83 -2.81
N PRO A 147 -7.55 -20.13 -3.47
CA PRO A 147 -8.40 -21.26 -3.10
C PRO A 147 -7.68 -22.61 -3.08
N HIS A 148 -6.69 -22.83 -3.99
CA HIS A 148 -5.87 -24.05 -4.00
C HIS A 148 -4.94 -24.16 -2.77
N MET A 149 -4.63 -23.06 -2.08
CA MET A 149 -3.90 -23.04 -0.81
C MET A 149 -4.84 -23.08 0.39
N MET A 150 -6.10 -22.68 0.24
CA MET A 150 -7.11 -22.62 1.30
C MET A 150 -7.88 -23.92 1.48
N PHE A 151 -8.12 -24.67 0.40
CA PHE A 151 -8.99 -25.84 0.40
C PHE A 151 -8.28 -27.09 -0.10
N PRO A 152 -8.52 -28.26 0.54
CA PRO A 152 -7.95 -29.52 0.07
C PRO A 152 -8.56 -29.98 -1.26
N GLY A 153 -7.83 -30.81 -1.98
CA GLY A 153 -8.26 -31.44 -3.24
C GLY A 153 -8.16 -30.54 -4.46
N LEU A 154 -7.49 -29.40 -4.38
CA LEU A 154 -7.28 -28.45 -5.50
C LEU A 154 -5.78 -28.38 -5.82
N ALA A 155 -5.43 -28.73 -7.05
CA ALA A 155 -4.02 -28.79 -7.46
C ALA A 155 -3.43 -27.39 -7.73
N ASP A 156 -4.23 -26.50 -8.32
CA ASP A 156 -3.82 -25.17 -8.77
C ASP A 156 -5.03 -24.22 -8.88
N SER A 157 -4.79 -23.02 -9.34
CA SER A 157 -5.82 -21.98 -9.51
C SER A 157 -6.87 -22.34 -10.57
N ASP A 158 -6.51 -23.08 -11.62
CA ASP A 158 -7.45 -23.49 -12.68
C ASP A 158 -8.40 -24.57 -12.14
N ALA A 159 -7.85 -25.59 -11.46
CA ALA A 159 -8.64 -26.59 -10.75
C ALA A 159 -9.57 -25.97 -9.70
N ALA A 160 -9.11 -24.93 -9.00
CA ALA A 160 -9.90 -24.20 -8.02
C ALA A 160 -11.08 -23.45 -8.68
N ALA A 161 -10.85 -22.80 -9.82
CA ALA A 161 -11.89 -22.09 -10.55
C ALA A 161 -12.96 -23.05 -11.14
N GLU A 162 -12.54 -24.24 -11.62
CA GLU A 162 -13.44 -25.27 -12.13
C GLU A 162 -14.26 -25.93 -11.02
N ALA A 163 -13.67 -26.12 -9.84
CA ALA A 163 -14.30 -26.75 -8.66
C ALA A 163 -14.96 -25.75 -7.72
N ALA A 164 -15.18 -24.49 -8.14
CA ALA A 164 -15.83 -23.49 -7.32
C ALA A 164 -17.25 -23.92 -6.93
N THR A 165 -17.61 -23.66 -5.68
CA THR A 165 -18.95 -23.89 -5.13
C THR A 165 -19.43 -22.64 -4.40
N ALA A 166 -20.74 -22.49 -4.24
CA ALA A 166 -21.29 -21.35 -3.50
C ALA A 166 -20.73 -21.25 -2.08
N GLU A 167 -20.53 -22.39 -1.39
CA GLU A 167 -19.96 -22.41 -0.04
C GLU A 167 -18.49 -21.96 -0.03
N ARG A 168 -17.64 -22.46 -0.95
CA ARG A 168 -16.24 -22.01 -1.05
C ARG A 168 -16.15 -20.53 -1.35
N VAL A 169 -16.92 -20.02 -2.32
CA VAL A 169 -16.98 -18.59 -2.65
C VAL A 169 -17.44 -17.76 -1.46
N ALA A 170 -18.38 -18.28 -0.65
CA ALA A 170 -18.82 -17.59 0.58
C ALA A 170 -17.70 -17.52 1.63
N VAL A 171 -16.86 -18.58 1.77
CA VAL A 171 -15.66 -18.56 2.62
C VAL A 171 -14.63 -17.55 2.09
N GLU A 172 -14.36 -17.55 0.78
CA GLU A 172 -13.45 -16.59 0.15
C GLU A 172 -13.87 -15.14 0.44
N ARG A 173 -15.17 -14.83 0.27
CA ARG A 173 -15.73 -13.50 0.52
C ARG A 173 -15.63 -13.07 1.99
N ALA A 174 -15.78 -14.03 2.92
CA ALA A 174 -15.61 -13.79 4.34
C ALA A 174 -14.12 -13.64 4.74
N ALA A 175 -13.18 -14.23 3.98
CA ALA A 175 -11.76 -14.20 4.27
C ALA A 175 -11.06 -12.90 3.86
N LEU A 176 -11.65 -12.12 2.93
CA LEU A 176 -11.12 -10.85 2.44
C LEU A 176 -11.54 -9.65 3.31
N GLY A 177 -11.00 -8.48 2.99
CA GLY A 177 -11.38 -7.20 3.57
C GLY A 177 -10.43 -6.71 4.66
N PHE A 178 -10.90 -6.49 5.88
CA PHE A 178 -10.14 -5.84 6.94
C PHE A 178 -10.43 -6.43 8.32
N SER A 179 -9.40 -6.55 9.15
CA SER A 179 -9.51 -6.89 10.58
C SER A 179 -9.08 -5.72 11.45
N VAL A 180 -9.82 -5.45 12.53
CA VAL A 180 -9.33 -4.66 13.66
C VAL A 180 -9.14 -5.61 14.84
N ILE A 181 -7.94 -5.63 15.40
CA ILE A 181 -7.60 -6.42 16.59
C ILE A 181 -6.92 -5.54 17.63
N GLU A 182 -7.24 -5.75 18.89
CA GLU A 182 -6.50 -5.13 19.99
C GLU A 182 -5.28 -5.98 20.33
N VAL A 183 -4.13 -5.33 20.48
CA VAL A 183 -2.86 -5.97 20.82
C VAL A 183 -2.24 -5.34 22.05
N ALA A 184 -1.57 -6.16 22.86
CA ALA A 184 -0.85 -5.71 24.04
C ALA A 184 0.51 -6.42 24.18
N ARG A 185 1.52 -5.66 24.65
CA ARG A 185 2.87 -6.15 24.94
C ARG A 185 3.01 -6.38 26.46
N THR A 186 3.20 -7.64 26.84
CA THR A 186 3.45 -8.06 28.24
C THR A 186 4.75 -8.84 28.28
N ASP A 187 5.63 -8.50 29.22
CA ASP A 187 6.95 -9.13 29.38
C ASP A 187 7.77 -9.19 28.07
N GLY A 188 7.67 -8.12 27.27
CA GLY A 188 8.37 -7.96 26.01
C GLY A 188 7.80 -8.78 24.83
N ARG A 189 6.63 -9.42 24.99
CA ARG A 189 5.94 -10.18 23.94
C ARG A 189 4.58 -9.59 23.63
N TRP A 190 4.26 -9.54 22.35
CA TRP A 190 2.95 -9.12 21.87
C TRP A 190 1.96 -10.28 21.85
N SER A 191 0.71 -9.99 22.14
CA SER A 191 -0.42 -10.93 22.01
C SER A 191 -1.68 -10.19 21.62
N VAL A 192 -2.60 -10.90 20.95
CA VAL A 192 -3.96 -10.40 20.68
C VAL A 192 -4.77 -10.45 21.98
N VAL A 193 -5.44 -9.36 22.31
CA VAL A 193 -6.37 -9.28 23.44
C VAL A 193 -7.69 -9.91 23.02
N GLN A 194 -8.00 -11.06 23.62
CA GLN A 194 -9.23 -11.79 23.34
C GLN A 194 -10.46 -11.05 23.88
N ASP A 195 -11.60 -11.22 23.20
CA ASP A 195 -12.89 -10.59 23.54
C ASP A 195 -12.83 -9.06 23.66
N SER A 196 -11.91 -8.42 22.92
CA SER A 196 -11.83 -6.97 22.88
C SER A 196 -13.11 -6.36 22.32
N PRO A 197 -13.64 -5.28 22.93
CA PRO A 197 -14.81 -4.57 22.40
C PRO A 197 -14.50 -3.86 21.07
N PHE A 198 -13.24 -3.70 20.70
CA PHE A 198 -12.79 -3.08 19.44
C PHE A 198 -12.62 -4.10 18.31
N ALA A 199 -12.63 -5.41 18.62
CA ALA A 199 -12.43 -6.44 17.61
C ALA A 199 -13.51 -6.36 16.53
N ARG A 200 -13.08 -6.37 15.25
CA ARG A 200 -14.00 -6.22 14.12
C ARG A 200 -13.50 -6.96 12.88
N ARG A 201 -14.44 -7.57 12.14
CA ARG A 201 -14.23 -8.04 10.77
C ARG A 201 -15.06 -7.19 9.81
N ILE A 202 -14.42 -6.71 8.76
CA ILE A 202 -15.03 -6.05 7.61
C ILE A 202 -14.66 -6.91 6.40
N SER A 203 -15.65 -7.25 5.55
CA SER A 203 -15.45 -8.22 4.46
C SER A 203 -16.24 -7.82 3.21
N ALA A 204 -16.22 -8.68 2.21
CA ALA A 204 -17.06 -8.52 1.02
C ALA A 204 -18.59 -8.55 1.29
N GLU A 205 -18.99 -8.79 2.55
CA GLU A 205 -20.39 -8.81 3.01
C GLU A 205 -20.75 -7.61 3.90
N THR A 206 -19.80 -6.76 4.24
CA THR A 206 -20.03 -5.64 5.17
C THR A 206 -20.59 -4.42 4.43
N PRO A 207 -21.72 -3.83 4.87
CA PRO A 207 -22.20 -2.58 4.30
C PRO A 207 -21.20 -1.44 4.48
N CYS A 208 -20.98 -0.64 3.42
CA CYS A 208 -20.16 0.55 3.40
C CYS A 208 -20.95 1.73 2.84
N ALA A 209 -20.77 2.92 3.40
CA ALA A 209 -21.33 4.14 2.85
C ALA A 209 -20.46 4.63 1.68
N ILE A 210 -21.08 5.24 0.67
CA ILE A 210 -20.39 5.97 -0.38
C ILE A 210 -20.42 7.45 -0.01
N SER A 211 -19.26 8.12 -0.02
CA SER A 211 -19.13 9.55 0.30
C SER A 211 -18.33 10.30 -0.78
N GLY A 212 -18.40 11.61 -0.77
CA GLY A 212 -17.71 12.45 -1.75
C GLY A 212 -18.44 12.59 -3.11
N PRO A 213 -17.76 13.02 -4.19
CA PRO A 213 -18.39 13.46 -5.45
C PRO A 213 -19.19 12.40 -6.20
N ALA A 214 -18.87 11.12 -6.06
CA ALA A 214 -19.62 10.07 -6.75
C ALA A 214 -20.82 9.54 -5.95
N ARG A 215 -21.06 10.02 -4.70
CA ARG A 215 -22.24 9.62 -3.92
C ARG A 215 -23.54 10.01 -4.66
N GLY A 216 -24.41 9.02 -4.89
CA GLY A 216 -25.70 9.21 -5.57
C GLY A 216 -25.59 9.44 -7.08
N HIS A 217 -24.39 9.42 -7.66
CA HIS A 217 -24.17 9.56 -9.09
C HIS A 217 -24.91 8.45 -9.87
N ALA A 218 -25.40 8.73 -11.08
CA ALA A 218 -26.18 7.79 -11.88
C ALA A 218 -25.47 6.44 -12.08
N ARG A 219 -24.17 6.46 -12.33
CA ARG A 219 -23.32 5.28 -12.55
C ARG A 219 -22.91 4.53 -11.26
N MET A 220 -23.35 5.02 -10.09
CA MET A 220 -23.22 4.33 -8.80
C MET A 220 -24.51 3.65 -8.36
N LYS A 221 -25.59 3.82 -9.09
CA LYS A 221 -26.90 3.24 -8.78
C LYS A 221 -27.06 1.86 -9.36
N THR A 222 -27.65 0.96 -8.57
CA THR A 222 -28.05 -0.39 -8.97
C THR A 222 -29.47 -0.66 -8.52
N ASP A 223 -30.07 -1.75 -8.96
CA ASP A 223 -31.42 -2.16 -8.50
C ASP A 223 -31.46 -2.41 -6.98
N ALA A 224 -30.35 -2.88 -6.41
CA ALA A 224 -30.21 -3.12 -4.97
C ALA A 224 -29.99 -1.82 -4.17
N ASP A 225 -29.44 -0.77 -4.80
CA ASP A 225 -29.23 0.55 -4.22
C ASP A 225 -29.59 1.64 -5.24
N PRO A 226 -30.90 1.97 -5.40
CA PRO A 226 -31.34 3.02 -6.32
C PRO A 226 -30.88 4.42 -5.93
N ALA A 227 -30.47 4.62 -4.68
CA ALA A 227 -29.90 5.88 -4.21
C ALA A 227 -28.44 6.06 -4.66
N GLY A 228 -27.67 4.98 -4.78
CA GLY A 228 -26.23 5.01 -5.06
C GLY A 228 -25.41 5.52 -3.88
N GLU A 229 -25.82 5.18 -2.65
CA GLU A 229 -25.25 5.72 -1.42
C GLU A 229 -24.65 4.67 -0.49
N THR A 230 -25.01 3.37 -0.68
CA THR A 230 -24.58 2.28 0.19
C THR A 230 -24.25 1.05 -0.65
N ILE A 231 -23.08 0.48 -0.43
CA ILE A 231 -22.63 -0.75 -1.08
C ILE A 231 -22.40 -1.85 -0.07
N VAL A 232 -22.60 -3.10 -0.47
CA VAL A 232 -22.20 -4.27 0.32
C VAL A 232 -20.83 -4.73 -0.12
N GLY A 233 -19.87 -4.60 0.78
CA GLY A 233 -18.53 -5.18 0.66
C GLY A 233 -17.39 -4.23 0.37
N THR A 234 -16.23 -4.68 0.84
CA THR A 234 -14.88 -4.28 0.42
C THR A 234 -14.02 -5.52 0.32
N PHE A 235 -13.14 -5.58 -0.65
CA PHE A 235 -12.27 -6.74 -0.95
C PHE A 235 -11.11 -6.32 -1.83
N GLU A 236 -10.11 -7.20 -1.97
CA GLU A 236 -8.82 -6.92 -2.62
C GLU A 236 -8.18 -5.68 -1.96
N ASN A 237 -8.21 -5.67 -0.62
CA ASN A 237 -7.67 -4.59 0.20
C ASN A 237 -6.17 -4.83 0.39
N CYS A 238 -5.35 -4.08 -0.35
CA CYS A 238 -3.91 -4.19 -0.42
C CYS A 238 -3.22 -3.22 0.55
N ALA A 239 -2.55 -2.19 0.08
CA ALA A 239 -1.92 -1.19 0.94
C ALA A 239 -2.94 -0.28 1.65
N GLY A 240 -2.47 0.75 2.33
CA GLY A 240 -3.36 1.61 3.12
C GLY A 240 -2.70 2.83 3.72
N GLY A 241 -3.26 3.31 4.82
CA GLY A 241 -2.71 4.44 5.56
C GLY A 241 -3.35 4.60 6.94
N VAL A 242 -2.70 5.41 7.77
CA VAL A 242 -3.20 5.78 9.09
C VAL A 242 -3.44 7.28 9.13
N THR A 243 -4.60 7.69 9.60
CA THR A 243 -4.92 9.11 9.69
C THR A 243 -4.55 9.70 11.06
N PRO A 244 -4.13 10.94 11.13
CA PRO A 244 -3.85 11.60 12.40
C PRO A 244 -5.10 11.92 13.23
N TRP A 245 -6.30 11.67 12.70
CA TRP A 245 -7.57 11.76 13.44
C TRP A 245 -8.09 10.40 13.92
N GLY A 246 -7.31 9.32 13.70
CA GLY A 246 -7.54 8.02 14.34
C GLY A 246 -8.39 7.04 13.54
N THR A 247 -8.30 7.08 12.21
CA THR A 247 -8.92 6.07 11.35
C THR A 247 -7.87 5.33 10.52
N PHE A 248 -8.23 4.15 10.01
CA PHE A 248 -7.48 3.44 8.99
C PHE A 248 -8.04 3.74 7.59
N LEU A 249 -7.16 3.84 6.62
CA LEU A 249 -7.49 3.88 5.20
C LEU A 249 -7.08 2.53 4.59
N SER A 250 -8.03 1.85 3.99
CA SER A 250 -7.85 0.54 3.35
C SER A 250 -8.07 0.70 1.85
N CYS A 251 -7.11 0.30 1.05
CA CYS A 251 -7.05 0.53 -0.39
C CYS A 251 -7.61 -0.66 -1.17
N GLU A 252 -8.68 -0.48 -1.92
CA GLU A 252 -9.19 -1.49 -2.86
C GLU A 252 -8.34 -1.45 -4.13
N GLU A 253 -7.61 -2.53 -4.42
CA GLU A 253 -6.65 -2.58 -5.52
C GLU A 253 -7.11 -3.53 -6.63
N ASN A 254 -6.89 -4.81 -6.53
CA ASN A 254 -7.08 -5.82 -7.57
C ASN A 254 -8.54 -6.28 -7.76
N ILE A 255 -9.50 -5.38 -7.59
CA ILE A 255 -10.95 -5.66 -7.63
C ILE A 255 -11.40 -6.41 -8.88
N GLN A 256 -10.75 -6.17 -10.03
CA GLN A 256 -11.06 -6.81 -11.31
C GLN A 256 -10.90 -8.34 -11.29
N ASN A 257 -10.16 -8.89 -10.33
CA ASN A 257 -9.99 -10.33 -10.17
C ASN A 257 -11.29 -11.03 -9.77
N ARG A 258 -12.21 -10.30 -9.14
CA ARG A 258 -13.50 -10.84 -8.65
C ARG A 258 -14.64 -10.64 -9.63
N PHE A 259 -14.49 -9.74 -10.60
CA PHE A 259 -15.50 -9.45 -11.61
C PHE A 259 -15.26 -10.23 -12.90
N ALA A 260 -16.38 -10.67 -13.52
CA ALA A 260 -16.39 -11.12 -14.90
C ALA A 260 -16.91 -10.00 -15.81
N CYS A 261 -16.31 -9.84 -16.99
CA CYS A 261 -16.79 -8.92 -18.01
C CYS A 261 -16.51 -9.49 -19.41
N ALA A 262 -17.50 -9.43 -20.28
CA ALA A 262 -17.32 -9.59 -21.71
C ALA A 262 -17.68 -8.25 -22.39
N PRO A 263 -16.74 -7.28 -22.50
CA PRO A 263 -17.02 -5.91 -22.90
C PRO A 263 -17.78 -5.80 -24.21
N ALA A 264 -17.47 -6.62 -25.20
CA ALA A 264 -18.15 -6.65 -26.51
C ALA A 264 -19.62 -7.07 -26.43
N LYS A 265 -20.10 -7.56 -25.29
CA LYS A 265 -21.51 -7.94 -25.07
C LYS A 265 -22.30 -6.90 -24.28
N LEU A 266 -21.64 -5.87 -23.75
CA LEU A 266 -22.32 -4.78 -23.08
C LEU A 266 -23.09 -3.92 -24.11
N PRO A 267 -24.32 -3.48 -23.79
CA PRO A 267 -25.05 -2.55 -24.65
C PRO A 267 -24.32 -1.22 -24.79
N PRO A 268 -24.57 -0.47 -25.88
CA PRO A 268 -23.88 0.81 -26.14
C PRO A 268 -24.03 1.86 -25.01
N GLU A 269 -25.13 1.85 -24.27
CA GLU A 269 -25.36 2.72 -23.11
C GLU A 269 -24.41 2.44 -21.96
N HIS A 270 -23.75 1.27 -21.93
CA HIS A 270 -22.72 0.88 -20.96
C HIS A 270 -21.31 0.86 -21.55
N ALA A 271 -21.06 1.61 -22.62
CA ALA A 271 -19.74 1.67 -23.26
C ALA A 271 -18.63 2.18 -22.30
N ARG A 272 -18.97 3.04 -21.34
CA ARG A 272 -18.02 3.53 -20.32
C ARG A 272 -17.65 2.44 -19.32
N GLU A 273 -18.59 1.61 -18.91
CA GLU A 273 -18.35 0.46 -18.04
C GLU A 273 -17.49 -0.60 -18.76
N ALA A 274 -17.72 -0.81 -20.07
CA ALA A 274 -16.87 -1.66 -20.90
C ALA A 274 -15.42 -1.14 -20.95
N ALA A 275 -15.24 0.14 -21.24
CA ALA A 275 -13.91 0.77 -21.26
C ALA A 275 -13.23 0.76 -19.88
N SER A 276 -13.99 0.95 -18.81
CA SER A 276 -13.49 0.85 -17.44
C SER A 276 -13.02 -0.58 -17.15
N ALA A 277 -13.83 -1.60 -17.46
CA ALA A 277 -13.46 -3.01 -17.27
C ALA A 277 -12.21 -3.40 -18.07
N GLU A 278 -12.05 -2.90 -19.30
CA GLU A 278 -10.83 -3.08 -20.11
C GLU A 278 -9.61 -2.39 -19.48
N SER A 279 -9.77 -1.18 -18.99
CA SER A 279 -8.69 -0.41 -18.30
C SER A 279 -8.17 -1.13 -17.06
N PHE A 280 -9.05 -1.83 -16.33
CA PHE A 280 -8.67 -2.68 -15.19
C PHE A 280 -8.21 -4.10 -15.58
N ALA A 281 -8.20 -4.45 -16.86
CA ALA A 281 -7.90 -5.80 -17.36
C ALA A 281 -8.79 -6.89 -16.74
N THR A 282 -10.10 -6.59 -16.60
CA THR A 282 -11.10 -7.52 -16.05
C THR A 282 -11.21 -8.79 -16.90
N ARG A 283 -11.30 -9.95 -16.25
CA ARG A 283 -11.36 -11.26 -16.91
C ARG A 283 -12.75 -11.51 -17.50
N THR A 284 -12.84 -12.39 -18.50
CA THR A 284 -14.13 -12.82 -19.07
C THR A 284 -14.90 -13.79 -18.17
N LYS A 285 -14.23 -14.39 -17.18
CA LYS A 285 -14.82 -15.31 -16.20
C LYS A 285 -14.19 -15.06 -14.84
N ALA A 286 -15.00 -15.05 -13.79
CA ALA A 286 -14.58 -15.06 -12.41
C ALA A 286 -15.43 -16.05 -11.62
N SER A 287 -14.88 -16.66 -10.57
CA SER A 287 -15.59 -17.66 -9.76
C SER A 287 -16.81 -17.04 -9.05
N TRP A 288 -16.67 -15.83 -8.53
CA TRP A 288 -17.74 -15.16 -7.80
C TRP A 288 -18.96 -14.82 -8.68
N ALA A 289 -18.73 -14.43 -9.93
CA ALA A 289 -19.78 -14.15 -10.91
C ALA A 289 -20.66 -15.37 -11.24
N GLN A 290 -20.18 -16.58 -10.97
CA GLN A 290 -20.96 -17.80 -11.17
C GLN A 290 -22.11 -17.95 -10.13
N PHE A 291 -21.95 -17.35 -8.96
CA PHE A 291 -22.86 -17.52 -7.81
C PHE A 291 -23.56 -16.22 -7.38
N ASP A 292 -23.04 -15.06 -7.82
CA ASP A 292 -23.61 -13.76 -7.49
C ASP A 292 -23.52 -12.82 -8.71
N PRO A 293 -24.66 -12.43 -9.31
CA PRO A 293 -24.71 -11.58 -10.49
C PRO A 293 -24.13 -10.17 -10.26
N ARG A 294 -23.93 -9.73 -9.03
CA ARG A 294 -23.24 -8.46 -8.73
C ARG A 294 -21.83 -8.43 -9.33
N PHE A 295 -21.15 -9.57 -9.39
CA PHE A 295 -19.78 -9.69 -9.89
C PHE A 295 -19.73 -10.00 -11.40
N ASP A 296 -20.85 -9.97 -12.11
CA ASP A 296 -20.90 -9.99 -13.57
C ASP A 296 -21.27 -8.61 -14.12
N VAL A 297 -20.29 -7.91 -14.67
CA VAL A 297 -20.48 -6.56 -15.25
C VAL A 297 -21.54 -6.57 -16.35
N ASN A 298 -21.71 -7.68 -17.06
CA ASN A 298 -22.76 -7.80 -18.07
C ASN A 298 -24.18 -7.90 -17.47
N ALA A 299 -24.32 -8.36 -16.23
CA ALA A 299 -25.58 -8.45 -15.52
C ALA A 299 -25.86 -7.19 -14.68
N THR A 300 -24.84 -6.64 -14.02
CA THR A 300 -24.94 -5.47 -13.14
C THR A 300 -23.82 -4.47 -13.46
N PRO A 301 -23.92 -3.71 -14.57
CA PRO A 301 -22.82 -2.89 -15.10
C PRO A 301 -22.26 -1.87 -14.11
N HIS A 302 -23.11 -1.21 -13.33
CA HIS A 302 -22.68 -0.17 -12.42
C HIS A 302 -22.05 -0.70 -11.11
N GLU A 303 -22.25 -1.98 -10.77
CA GLU A 303 -21.64 -2.53 -9.54
C GLU A 303 -20.10 -2.47 -9.59
N PHE A 304 -19.49 -2.64 -10.76
CA PHE A 304 -18.04 -2.52 -10.93
C PHE A 304 -17.51 -1.12 -10.56
N ASN A 305 -18.28 -0.06 -10.82
CA ASN A 305 -17.89 1.32 -10.49
C ASN A 305 -17.86 1.59 -8.98
N ARG A 306 -18.45 0.72 -8.17
CA ARG A 306 -18.63 0.88 -6.73
C ARG A 306 -17.44 0.35 -5.92
N PHE A 307 -16.42 -0.22 -6.60
CA PHE A 307 -15.17 -0.73 -6.05
C PHE A 307 -13.97 -0.07 -6.72
N GLY A 308 -12.79 -0.19 -6.09
CA GLY A 308 -11.56 0.50 -6.49
C GLY A 308 -11.45 1.87 -5.81
N TRP A 309 -11.88 1.97 -4.56
CA TRP A 309 -11.86 3.18 -3.74
C TRP A 309 -11.01 2.98 -2.48
N VAL A 310 -10.63 4.08 -1.85
CA VAL A 310 -10.10 4.04 -0.48
C VAL A 310 -11.27 3.96 0.50
N VAL A 311 -11.20 3.03 1.44
CA VAL A 311 -12.21 2.77 2.47
C VAL A 311 -11.70 3.25 3.81
N GLU A 312 -12.34 4.27 4.39
CA GLU A 312 -11.99 4.75 5.72
C GLU A 312 -12.77 4.01 6.81
N ILE A 313 -12.05 3.56 7.83
CA ILE A 313 -12.54 2.70 8.91
C ILE A 313 -12.20 3.34 10.25
N ASP A 314 -13.21 3.59 11.08
CA ASP A 314 -13.03 3.99 12.47
C ASP A 314 -12.86 2.74 13.35
N PRO A 315 -11.66 2.48 13.91
CA PRO A 315 -11.45 1.32 14.76
C PRO A 315 -11.86 1.55 16.22
N TYR A 316 -12.08 2.79 16.62
CA TYR A 316 -12.53 3.10 17.99
C TYR A 316 -14.05 2.98 18.15
N ASP A 317 -14.80 2.99 17.03
CA ASP A 317 -16.24 2.69 16.99
C ASP A 317 -16.52 1.48 16.08
N PRO A 318 -16.57 0.26 16.61
CA PRO A 318 -16.87 -0.94 15.83
C PRO A 318 -18.25 -0.94 15.14
N ALA A 319 -19.18 -0.07 15.58
CA ALA A 319 -20.49 0.09 14.97
C ALA A 319 -20.51 1.09 13.81
N ALA A 320 -19.47 1.92 13.67
CA ALA A 320 -19.40 2.91 12.59
C ALA A 320 -19.35 2.21 11.23
N MET A 321 -20.16 2.68 10.27
CA MET A 321 -20.15 2.16 8.90
C MET A 321 -18.88 2.63 8.18
N PRO A 322 -18.07 1.73 7.57
CA PRO A 322 -16.93 2.12 6.75
C PRO A 322 -17.38 3.03 5.60
N LYS A 323 -16.51 3.97 5.18
CA LYS A 323 -16.85 4.96 4.14
C LYS A 323 -15.90 4.83 2.95
N LYS A 324 -16.45 4.62 1.74
CA LYS A 324 -15.68 4.72 0.49
C LYS A 324 -15.54 6.18 0.09
N ARG A 325 -14.31 6.68 0.08
CA ARG A 325 -13.95 8.09 -0.11
C ARG A 325 -13.75 8.42 -1.59
N THR A 326 -14.83 8.73 -2.30
CA THR A 326 -14.78 8.87 -3.76
C THR A 326 -14.06 10.13 -4.25
N ALA A 327 -13.78 11.12 -3.42
CA ALA A 327 -12.95 12.26 -3.77
C ALA A 327 -11.46 11.90 -4.00
N LEU A 328 -11.05 10.70 -3.53
CA LEU A 328 -9.70 10.18 -3.75
C LEU A 328 -9.51 9.52 -5.12
N GLY A 329 -10.58 9.44 -5.95
CA GLY A 329 -10.55 8.83 -7.28
C GLY A 329 -10.69 7.32 -7.27
N ARG A 330 -11.00 6.73 -8.44
CA ARG A 330 -11.17 5.29 -8.62
C ARG A 330 -10.06 4.72 -9.49
N PHE A 331 -9.22 3.86 -8.91
CA PHE A 331 -8.15 3.12 -9.56
C PHE A 331 -7.72 1.93 -8.68
N ARG A 332 -6.63 1.24 -9.01
CA ARG A 332 -6.04 0.20 -8.17
C ARG A 332 -5.18 0.86 -7.10
N HIS A 333 -5.81 1.14 -5.97
CA HIS A 333 -5.15 1.90 -4.92
C HIS A 333 -4.05 1.10 -4.22
N GLU A 334 -2.82 1.62 -4.35
CA GLU A 334 -1.68 1.32 -3.52
C GLU A 334 -1.27 2.59 -2.77
N ALA A 335 -1.14 2.50 -1.46
CA ALA A 335 -1.00 3.62 -0.53
C ALA A 335 -2.23 4.54 -0.40
N ALA A 336 -2.37 5.08 0.81
CA ALA A 336 -3.21 6.24 1.10
C ALA A 336 -2.52 7.06 2.21
N THR A 337 -1.32 7.55 1.90
CA THR A 337 -0.41 8.17 2.87
C THR A 337 -0.77 9.58 3.16
N ILE A 338 -1.12 9.86 4.41
CA ILE A 338 -1.59 11.16 4.87
C ILE A 338 -0.43 12.03 5.35
N VAL A 339 -0.36 13.23 4.78
CA VAL A 339 0.46 14.33 5.29
C VAL A 339 -0.47 15.42 5.83
N ALA A 340 -0.36 15.70 7.13
CA ALA A 340 -1.19 16.69 7.80
C ALA A 340 -0.37 17.58 8.75
N ALA A 341 -0.68 18.86 8.75
CA ALA A 341 -0.14 19.82 9.71
C ALA A 341 -1.27 20.73 10.18
N ALA A 342 -1.24 21.12 11.44
CA ALA A 342 -2.27 21.94 12.07
C ALA A 342 -2.61 23.20 11.25
N GLY A 343 -3.89 23.39 10.93
CA GLY A 343 -4.37 24.54 10.16
C GLY A 343 -3.97 24.57 8.69
N LYS A 344 -3.42 23.47 8.14
CA LYS A 344 -3.13 23.30 6.71
C LYS A 344 -4.06 22.26 6.08
N PRO A 345 -4.32 22.32 4.76
CA PRO A 345 -5.02 21.22 4.08
C PRO A 345 -4.31 19.88 4.29
N VAL A 346 -5.09 18.83 4.40
CA VAL A 346 -4.59 17.46 4.38
C VAL A 346 -4.18 17.09 2.96
N VAL A 347 -3.07 16.38 2.84
CA VAL A 347 -2.63 15.78 1.57
C VAL A 347 -2.64 14.27 1.71
N CYS A 348 -3.16 13.56 0.70
CA CYS A 348 -3.10 12.11 0.60
C CYS A 348 -2.37 11.73 -0.70
N TYR A 349 -1.29 10.97 -0.60
CA TYR A 349 -0.57 10.43 -1.75
C TYR A 349 -1.01 8.99 -2.01
N MET A 350 -1.14 8.62 -3.30
CA MET A 350 -1.67 7.32 -3.71
C MET A 350 -0.99 6.84 -5.00
N GLY A 351 -0.71 5.53 -5.09
CA GLY A 351 -0.28 4.82 -6.29
C GLY A 351 -1.46 4.14 -7.00
N ASP A 352 -1.34 3.90 -8.30
CA ASP A 352 -2.26 3.08 -9.10
C ASP A 352 -1.48 1.89 -9.66
N ASP A 353 -1.49 0.75 -8.96
CA ASP A 353 -0.66 -0.40 -9.30
C ASP A 353 -1.11 -1.11 -10.57
N GLN A 354 -0.64 -0.57 -11.66
CA GLN A 354 -0.66 -1.22 -12.96
C GLN A 354 0.38 -0.58 -13.88
N SER A 355 0.99 -1.36 -14.78
CA SER A 355 1.87 -0.83 -15.82
C SER A 355 1.18 0.30 -16.58
N PHE A 356 1.91 1.41 -16.77
CA PHE A 356 1.45 2.61 -17.47
C PHE A 356 0.32 3.37 -16.77
N GLN A 357 0.12 3.17 -15.46
CA GLN A 357 -0.76 3.98 -14.66
C GLN A 357 0.02 5.03 -13.85
N PHE A 358 -0.61 5.69 -12.89
CA PHE A 358 -0.22 7.02 -12.47
C PHE A 358 -0.02 7.14 -10.96
N VAL A 359 0.72 8.18 -10.56
CA VAL A 359 0.84 8.64 -9.17
C VAL A 359 -0.15 9.78 -8.95
N TYR A 360 -0.94 9.69 -7.88
CA TYR A 360 -1.97 10.66 -7.54
C TYR A 360 -1.69 11.38 -6.22
N LYS A 361 -2.30 12.55 -6.06
CA LYS A 361 -2.30 13.34 -4.84
C LYS A 361 -3.66 14.00 -4.65
N PHE A 362 -4.26 13.82 -3.47
CA PHE A 362 -5.44 14.59 -3.05
C PHE A 362 -5.03 15.71 -2.10
N VAL A 363 -5.70 16.87 -2.19
CA VAL A 363 -5.54 18.01 -1.27
C VAL A 363 -6.92 18.42 -0.79
N SER A 364 -7.17 18.35 0.52
CA SER A 364 -8.46 18.69 1.10
C SER A 364 -8.81 20.18 0.97
N ALA A 365 -10.09 20.50 0.81
CA ALA A 365 -10.58 21.87 0.78
C ALA A 365 -10.50 22.57 2.14
N ARG A 366 -10.62 21.78 3.23
CA ARG A 366 -10.59 22.28 4.61
C ARG A 366 -9.24 21.99 5.27
N PRO A 367 -8.78 22.86 6.19
CA PRO A 367 -7.58 22.60 6.96
C PRO A 367 -7.82 21.51 8.01
N PHE A 368 -6.73 20.78 8.33
CA PHE A 368 -6.69 19.80 9.41
C PHE A 368 -6.89 20.48 10.78
N ALA A 369 -7.84 19.98 11.55
CA ALA A 369 -8.12 20.37 12.94
C ALA A 369 -7.38 19.43 13.89
N GLU A 370 -6.18 19.81 14.32
CA GLU A 370 -5.38 18.99 15.23
C GLU A 370 -6.09 18.77 16.56
N GLY A 371 -6.11 17.54 17.06
CA GLY A 371 -6.74 17.17 18.33
C GLY A 371 -8.28 17.11 18.29
N ASP A 372 -8.91 17.33 17.14
CA ASP A 372 -10.36 17.24 16.96
C ASP A 372 -10.71 16.19 15.87
N PRO A 373 -10.76 14.90 16.20
CA PRO A 373 -11.12 13.85 15.25
C PRO A 373 -12.48 14.06 14.57
N ALA A 374 -13.47 14.59 15.32
CA ALA A 374 -14.80 14.80 14.78
C ALA A 374 -14.85 15.89 13.70
N ALA A 375 -14.08 16.96 13.85
CA ALA A 375 -13.96 18.00 12.82
C ALA A 375 -13.30 17.50 11.53
N ASN A 376 -12.54 16.41 11.59
CA ASN A 376 -11.86 15.80 10.43
C ASN A 376 -12.63 14.63 9.81
N ALA A 377 -13.76 14.20 10.37
CA ALA A 377 -14.48 12.98 10.00
C ALA A 377 -14.86 12.87 8.51
N ASP A 378 -15.02 14.01 7.82
CA ASP A 378 -15.36 14.08 6.39
C ASP A 378 -14.36 14.95 5.61
N ILE A 379 -13.11 15.08 6.09
CA ILE A 379 -12.09 15.92 5.47
C ILE A 379 -11.64 15.39 4.10
N LEU A 380 -11.80 14.08 3.88
CA LEU A 380 -11.46 13.40 2.63
C LEU A 380 -12.62 13.37 1.60
N ASP A 381 -13.75 14.02 1.87
CA ASP A 381 -14.88 14.06 0.94
C ASP A 381 -14.85 15.28 0.01
N ASP A 382 -14.13 16.34 0.39
CA ASP A 382 -14.09 17.60 -0.34
C ASP A 382 -12.64 18.09 -0.51
N GLY A 383 -12.24 18.27 -1.75
CA GLY A 383 -10.89 18.67 -2.12
C GLY A 383 -10.63 18.50 -3.61
N THR A 384 -9.37 18.53 -3.96
CA THR A 384 -8.93 18.36 -5.35
C THR A 384 -8.00 17.16 -5.47
N LEU A 385 -8.35 16.23 -6.36
CA LEU A 385 -7.47 15.15 -6.79
C LEU A 385 -6.56 15.66 -7.91
N TYR A 386 -5.29 15.31 -7.84
CA TYR A 386 -4.27 15.63 -8.84
C TYR A 386 -3.58 14.36 -9.32
N VAL A 387 -3.01 14.40 -10.51
CA VAL A 387 -2.13 13.37 -11.06
C VAL A 387 -0.76 13.94 -11.41
N ALA A 388 0.30 13.16 -11.23
CA ALA A 388 1.67 13.59 -11.45
C ALA A 388 2.04 13.65 -12.94
N ARG A 389 2.73 14.70 -13.34
CA ARG A 389 3.48 14.80 -14.60
C ARG A 389 4.94 15.08 -14.29
N PHE A 390 5.79 14.08 -14.48
CA PHE A 390 7.25 14.20 -14.36
C PHE A 390 7.84 14.75 -15.67
N ARG A 391 8.95 15.48 -15.58
CA ARG A 391 9.69 16.03 -16.72
C ARG A 391 11.15 15.61 -16.68
N ASP A 392 11.80 15.50 -17.84
CA ASP A 392 13.21 15.07 -17.98
C ASP A 392 14.22 16.00 -17.30
N ASP A 393 13.84 17.20 -16.94
CA ASP A 393 14.70 18.17 -16.26
C ASP A 393 14.71 18.04 -14.73
N GLY A 394 14.08 16.99 -14.17
CA GLY A 394 13.99 16.76 -12.73
C GLY A 394 12.89 17.58 -12.05
N THR A 395 12.03 18.25 -12.81
CA THR A 395 10.85 18.94 -12.30
C THR A 395 9.58 18.16 -12.58
N GLY A 396 8.50 18.51 -11.91
CA GLY A 396 7.18 17.92 -12.14
C GLY A 396 6.07 18.88 -11.74
N GLU A 397 4.86 18.50 -12.12
CA GLU A 397 3.66 19.23 -11.76
C GLU A 397 2.50 18.28 -11.45
N TRP A 398 1.62 18.74 -10.59
CA TRP A 398 0.39 18.09 -10.23
C TRP A 398 -0.76 18.68 -11.05
N LEU A 399 -1.36 17.87 -11.91
CA LEU A 399 -2.44 18.24 -12.82
C LEU A 399 -3.79 17.99 -12.15
N PRO A 400 -4.67 19.01 -11.99
CA PRO A 400 -5.93 18.84 -11.27
C PRO A 400 -6.96 18.04 -12.10
N LEU A 401 -7.58 17.05 -11.46
CA LEU A 401 -8.70 16.28 -12.00
C LEU A 401 -10.03 16.99 -11.63
N VAL A 402 -10.34 18.08 -12.30
CA VAL A 402 -11.51 18.94 -12.02
C VAL A 402 -12.39 19.03 -13.25
N HIS A 403 -13.66 18.66 -13.12
CA HIS A 403 -14.66 18.81 -14.18
C HIS A 403 -14.72 20.25 -14.71
N GLY A 404 -14.83 20.42 -16.03
CA GLY A 404 -14.81 21.72 -16.68
C GLY A 404 -13.41 22.32 -16.90
N THR A 405 -12.34 21.63 -16.45
CA THR A 405 -10.95 22.09 -16.61
C THR A 405 -10.24 21.31 -17.73
N GLY A 406 -9.67 22.05 -18.71
CA GLY A 406 -8.97 21.44 -19.84
C GLY A 406 -9.86 20.44 -20.61
N PRO A 407 -9.41 19.19 -20.84
CA PRO A 407 -10.19 18.19 -21.57
C PRO A 407 -11.29 17.50 -20.73
N LEU A 408 -11.43 17.79 -19.44
CA LEU A 408 -12.37 17.08 -18.54
C LEU A 408 -13.77 17.71 -18.64
N THR A 409 -14.42 17.55 -19.79
CA THR A 409 -15.72 18.13 -20.15
C THR A 409 -16.67 17.09 -20.70
N ALA A 410 -17.95 17.44 -20.82
CA ALA A 410 -18.99 16.57 -21.40
C ALA A 410 -18.63 16.09 -22.83
N GLU A 411 -17.90 16.87 -23.61
CA GLU A 411 -17.43 16.48 -24.95
C GLU A 411 -16.50 15.25 -24.93
N ASN A 412 -15.79 15.05 -23.81
CA ASN A 412 -14.90 13.91 -23.58
C ASN A 412 -15.50 12.87 -22.61
N GLY A 413 -16.82 12.96 -22.34
CA GLY A 413 -17.55 12.01 -21.52
C GLY A 413 -17.54 12.28 -20.02
N PHE A 414 -17.22 13.49 -19.57
CA PHE A 414 -17.30 13.90 -18.17
C PHE A 414 -18.42 14.94 -18.00
N ASP A 415 -19.57 14.50 -17.48
CA ASP A 415 -20.72 15.37 -17.30
C ASP A 415 -20.68 16.14 -15.97
N ASP A 416 -20.00 15.58 -14.96
CA ASP A 416 -19.79 16.18 -13.65
C ASP A 416 -18.51 15.68 -12.97
N GLN A 417 -18.28 16.08 -11.71
CA GLN A 417 -17.12 15.66 -10.92
C GLN A 417 -17.18 14.17 -10.52
N GLY A 418 -18.37 13.60 -10.39
CA GLY A 418 -18.54 12.17 -10.12
C GLY A 418 -17.98 11.32 -11.26
N ASP A 419 -18.25 11.70 -12.51
CA ASP A 419 -17.67 11.05 -13.68
C ASP A 419 -16.14 11.12 -13.71
N VAL A 420 -15.58 12.28 -13.36
CA VAL A 420 -14.10 12.43 -13.30
C VAL A 420 -13.50 11.50 -12.26
N MET A 421 -14.16 11.32 -11.11
CA MET A 421 -13.67 10.43 -10.05
C MET A 421 -13.86 8.94 -10.42
N ILE A 422 -14.96 8.56 -11.04
CA ILE A 422 -15.22 7.17 -11.48
C ILE A 422 -14.22 6.75 -12.57
N ASP A 423 -13.91 7.64 -13.50
CA ASP A 423 -12.99 7.39 -14.62
C ASP A 423 -11.65 8.15 -14.44
N ALA A 424 -11.12 8.20 -13.21
CA ALA A 424 -9.91 8.95 -12.86
C ALA A 424 -8.69 8.58 -13.74
N ARG A 425 -8.54 7.30 -14.11
CA ARG A 425 -7.50 6.83 -15.05
C ARG A 425 -7.60 7.48 -16.42
N GLN A 426 -8.81 7.53 -16.99
CA GLN A 426 -9.04 8.16 -18.28
C GLN A 426 -8.82 9.68 -18.20
N ALA A 427 -9.27 10.31 -17.12
CA ALA A 427 -9.06 11.72 -16.86
C ALA A 427 -7.55 12.07 -16.78
N ALA A 428 -6.78 11.28 -16.04
CA ALA A 428 -5.33 11.41 -15.92
C ALA A 428 -4.61 11.29 -17.29
N LYS A 429 -5.00 10.29 -18.07
CA LYS A 429 -4.43 10.08 -19.42
C LYS A 429 -4.73 11.26 -20.35
N LEU A 430 -5.94 11.80 -20.35
CA LEU A 430 -6.32 12.96 -21.17
C LEU A 430 -5.58 14.24 -20.75
N LEU A 431 -5.25 14.40 -19.47
CA LEU A 431 -4.44 15.50 -18.97
C LEU A 431 -2.96 15.37 -19.36
N GLY A 432 -2.52 14.22 -19.86
CA GLY A 432 -1.12 13.97 -20.21
C GLY A 432 -0.24 13.72 -18.99
N ALA A 433 -0.75 13.00 -18.01
CA ALA A 433 0.01 12.49 -16.88
C ALA A 433 1.14 11.56 -17.34
N THR A 434 2.18 11.39 -16.51
CA THR A 434 3.28 10.48 -16.82
C THR A 434 2.88 9.03 -16.52
N GLU A 435 2.89 8.19 -17.55
CA GLU A 435 2.71 6.75 -17.42
C GLU A 435 3.92 6.14 -16.70
N THR A 436 3.69 5.42 -15.60
CA THR A 436 4.70 4.88 -14.70
C THR A 436 4.75 3.35 -14.68
N ASP A 437 5.72 2.77 -13.96
CA ASP A 437 5.98 1.33 -13.90
C ASP A 437 5.46 0.75 -12.59
N ARG A 438 4.13 0.57 -12.47
CA ARG A 438 3.48 0.03 -11.29
C ARG A 438 3.87 0.83 -10.03
N PRO A 439 3.26 1.99 -9.78
CA PRO A 439 3.48 2.73 -8.54
C PRO A 439 2.76 2.02 -7.40
N GLU A 440 3.55 1.48 -6.51
CA GLU A 440 3.13 0.81 -5.28
C GLU A 440 3.01 1.83 -4.14
N ASP A 441 3.61 1.54 -3.00
CA ASP A 441 3.49 2.39 -1.82
C ASP A 441 4.22 3.73 -1.96
N ILE A 442 3.69 4.72 -1.27
CA ILE A 442 4.20 6.09 -1.23
C ILE A 442 4.29 6.53 0.23
N GLU A 443 5.48 6.86 0.69
CA GLU A 443 5.68 7.27 2.06
C GLU A 443 6.39 8.62 2.20
N THR A 444 6.08 9.35 3.26
CA THR A 444 6.69 10.66 3.55
C THR A 444 7.56 10.59 4.79
N ASP A 445 8.84 10.95 4.64
CA ASP A 445 9.80 11.00 5.74
C ASP A 445 9.33 12.00 6.83
N PRO A 446 9.11 11.55 8.06
CA PRO A 446 8.61 12.39 9.14
C PRO A 446 9.60 13.47 9.59
N ILE A 447 10.88 13.35 9.23
CA ILE A 447 11.94 14.29 9.60
C ILE A 447 12.15 15.34 8.51
N THR A 448 12.35 14.90 7.26
CA THR A 448 12.66 15.80 6.14
C THR A 448 11.42 16.25 5.38
N SER A 449 10.29 15.58 5.57
CA SER A 449 9.07 15.86 4.79
C SER A 449 9.25 15.65 3.27
N ARG A 450 10.17 14.75 2.87
CA ARG A 450 10.35 14.28 1.50
C ARG A 450 9.46 13.07 1.27
N THR A 451 8.90 12.95 0.09
CA THR A 451 8.01 11.83 -0.26
C THR A 451 8.74 10.85 -1.18
N TYR A 452 8.57 9.57 -0.95
CA TYR A 452 9.19 8.48 -1.70
C TYR A 452 8.13 7.60 -2.31
N VAL A 453 8.33 7.19 -3.56
CA VAL A 453 7.42 6.34 -4.33
C VAL A 453 8.17 5.08 -4.74
N ALA A 454 7.66 3.91 -4.39
CA ALA A 454 8.11 2.65 -4.93
C ALA A 454 7.51 2.43 -6.32
N PHE A 455 8.35 2.17 -7.32
CA PHE A 455 7.96 1.65 -8.61
C PHE A 455 8.48 0.22 -8.69
N THR A 456 7.59 -0.76 -8.53
CA THR A 456 8.00 -2.16 -8.38
C THR A 456 8.56 -2.75 -9.66
N GLY A 457 8.14 -2.24 -10.83
CA GLY A 457 8.71 -2.60 -12.12
C GLY A 457 7.70 -2.69 -13.25
N GLY A 458 8.19 -2.71 -14.48
CA GLY A 458 7.37 -2.81 -15.69
C GLY A 458 8.16 -3.45 -16.83
N THR A 459 7.81 -4.67 -17.21
CA THR A 459 8.46 -5.41 -18.31
C THR A 459 8.00 -4.96 -19.70
N ASP A 460 6.86 -4.29 -19.77
CA ASP A 460 6.24 -3.90 -21.03
C ASP A 460 6.76 -2.57 -21.59
N ARG A 461 7.44 -1.77 -20.77
CA ARG A 461 8.05 -0.50 -21.19
C ARG A 461 9.15 -0.75 -22.23
N LYS A 462 9.09 -0.04 -23.36
CA LYS A 462 10.04 -0.20 -24.49
C LYS A 462 11.08 0.92 -24.54
N GLU A 463 10.74 2.10 -24.03
CA GLU A 463 11.62 3.27 -24.00
C GLU A 463 11.62 3.91 -22.60
N PRO A 464 12.79 4.35 -22.10
CA PRO A 464 12.87 5.14 -20.89
C PRO A 464 12.06 6.45 -21.02
N GLY A 465 11.62 6.96 -19.86
CA GLY A 465 10.88 8.23 -19.78
C GLY A 465 11.18 8.97 -18.48
N PRO A 466 10.56 10.15 -18.28
CA PRO A 466 10.72 10.90 -17.05
C PRO A 466 10.37 10.04 -15.83
N ALA A 467 11.25 10.02 -14.83
CA ALA A 467 11.19 9.16 -13.64
C ALA A 467 11.24 7.64 -13.89
N MET A 468 11.22 7.18 -15.15
CA MET A 468 11.27 5.77 -15.57
C MET A 468 12.57 5.51 -16.37
N PRO A 469 13.73 5.35 -15.68
CA PRO A 469 15.05 5.38 -16.32
C PRO A 469 15.41 4.12 -17.09
N ARG A 470 14.64 3.05 -16.95
CA ARG A 470 14.91 1.73 -17.56
C ARG A 470 13.74 1.26 -18.43
N ALA A 471 14.06 0.58 -19.54
CA ALA A 471 13.10 -0.05 -20.44
C ALA A 471 13.70 -1.35 -21.03
N PRO A 472 13.23 -2.52 -20.59
CA PRO A 472 12.25 -2.75 -19.54
C PRO A 472 12.79 -2.41 -18.14
N ASN A 473 11.88 -2.10 -17.20
CA ASN A 473 12.22 -1.93 -15.80
C ASN A 473 11.93 -3.24 -15.03
N GLU A 474 12.87 -4.16 -15.07
CA GLU A 474 12.66 -5.53 -14.57
C GLU A 474 12.84 -5.71 -13.07
N ARG A 475 13.25 -4.67 -12.34
CA ARG A 475 13.60 -4.83 -10.91
C ARG A 475 13.10 -3.69 -10.02
N GLY A 476 12.43 -2.71 -10.61
CA GLY A 476 11.91 -1.58 -9.86
C GLY A 476 12.96 -0.55 -9.42
N HIS A 477 12.49 0.52 -8.82
CA HIS A 477 13.31 1.60 -8.29
C HIS A 477 12.48 2.48 -7.34
N ILE A 478 13.14 3.37 -6.60
CA ILE A 478 12.48 4.31 -5.72
C ILE A 478 12.79 5.74 -6.16
N VAL A 479 11.74 6.55 -6.30
CA VAL A 479 11.82 7.97 -6.65
C VAL A 479 11.52 8.83 -5.43
N GLU A 480 12.30 9.91 -5.25
CA GLU A 480 12.09 10.96 -4.26
C GLU A 480 11.33 12.13 -4.90
N ILE A 481 10.23 12.55 -4.31
CA ILE A 481 9.46 13.74 -4.68
C ILE A 481 9.73 14.84 -3.66
N LEU A 482 10.13 16.00 -4.15
CA LEU A 482 10.53 17.17 -3.38
C LEU A 482 9.50 18.29 -3.59
N SER A 483 8.51 18.37 -2.70
CA SER A 483 7.62 19.54 -2.64
C SER A 483 8.42 20.81 -2.31
N PRO A 484 8.00 22.02 -2.74
CA PRO A 484 8.69 23.26 -2.42
C PRO A 484 8.87 23.47 -0.92
N GLY A 485 9.97 24.13 -0.54
CA GLY A 485 10.32 24.37 0.87
C GLY A 485 11.68 23.78 1.26
N THR A 486 11.90 23.61 2.53
CA THR A 486 13.12 23.02 3.09
C THR A 486 12.78 21.75 3.87
N ASP A 487 13.78 20.94 4.16
CA ASP A 487 13.58 19.73 4.95
C ASP A 487 12.89 20.05 6.28
N GLY A 488 11.86 19.26 6.62
CA GLY A 488 10.98 19.45 7.78
C GLY A 488 9.90 20.54 7.62
N ALA A 489 9.89 21.27 6.49
CA ALA A 489 8.94 22.36 6.24
C ALA A 489 8.58 22.49 4.74
N ARG A 490 8.18 21.36 4.12
CA ARG A 490 7.78 21.32 2.71
C ARG A 490 6.30 21.61 2.54
N ASP A 491 5.97 22.29 1.45
CA ASP A 491 4.58 22.59 1.07
C ASP A 491 4.02 21.48 0.16
N HIS A 492 3.38 20.49 0.77
CA HIS A 492 2.75 19.39 0.04
C HIS A 492 1.50 19.80 -0.73
N THR A 493 0.93 21.00 -0.48
CA THR A 493 -0.21 21.52 -1.24
C THR A 493 0.17 22.12 -2.58
N ALA A 494 1.46 22.42 -2.78
CA ALA A 494 1.98 23.01 -4.01
C ALA A 494 1.70 22.12 -5.24
N THR A 495 1.45 22.78 -6.37
CA THR A 495 1.18 22.09 -7.65
C THR A 495 2.44 21.84 -8.48
N ALA A 496 3.61 22.31 -8.05
CA ALA A 496 4.90 21.99 -8.63
C ALA A 496 5.77 21.20 -7.65
N PHE A 497 6.65 20.36 -8.17
CA PHE A 497 7.62 19.60 -7.38
C PHE A 497 8.94 19.41 -8.16
N ALA A 498 10.00 19.07 -7.47
CA ALA A 498 11.18 18.45 -8.06
C ALA A 498 11.21 16.95 -7.72
N TRP A 499 11.99 16.17 -8.47
CA TRP A 499 12.14 14.74 -8.22
C TRP A 499 13.57 14.27 -8.52
N ASP A 500 13.95 13.17 -7.87
CA ASP A 500 15.21 12.47 -8.09
C ASP A 500 15.01 10.97 -7.88
N ILE A 501 15.93 10.16 -8.39
CA ILE A 501 15.95 8.73 -8.14
C ILE A 501 16.76 8.48 -6.86
N LEU A 502 16.15 7.82 -5.86
CA LEU A 502 16.86 7.40 -4.66
C LEU A 502 17.79 6.23 -4.98
N LEU A 503 17.25 5.16 -5.55
CA LEU A 503 17.99 3.96 -5.92
C LEU A 503 17.35 3.23 -7.10
N LEU A 504 18.14 2.41 -7.79
CA LEU A 504 17.67 1.45 -8.78
C LEU A 504 17.85 0.04 -8.21
N ALA A 505 16.76 -0.71 -8.05
CA ALA A 505 16.82 -2.07 -7.53
C ALA A 505 17.41 -3.06 -8.55
N GLY A 506 17.81 -4.25 -8.08
CA GLY A 506 18.50 -5.28 -8.85
C GLY A 506 19.97 -5.45 -8.44
N HIS A 507 20.55 -6.60 -8.74
CA HIS A 507 21.94 -6.87 -8.36
C HIS A 507 22.92 -6.15 -9.33
N PRO A 508 23.79 -5.25 -8.83
CA PRO A 508 24.65 -4.40 -9.68
C PRO A 508 25.58 -5.15 -10.63
N ARG A 509 26.01 -6.36 -10.26
CA ARG A 509 27.00 -7.17 -11.00
C ARG A 509 26.40 -8.41 -11.64
N ALA A 510 25.48 -9.11 -10.96
CA ALA A 510 24.91 -10.37 -11.43
C ALA A 510 23.72 -10.16 -12.38
N ASP A 511 23.03 -9.01 -12.28
CA ASP A 511 21.90 -8.65 -13.13
C ASP A 511 22.31 -7.60 -14.16
N ALA A 512 22.79 -8.07 -15.32
CA ALA A 512 23.28 -7.19 -16.39
C ALA A 512 22.16 -6.33 -17.02
N ALA A 513 20.92 -6.78 -16.96
CA ALA A 513 19.75 -6.07 -17.50
C ALA A 513 19.33 -4.93 -16.57
N ALA A 514 19.27 -5.17 -15.28
CA ALA A 514 18.79 -4.19 -14.30
C ALA A 514 19.87 -3.19 -13.85
N LYS A 515 21.12 -3.62 -13.67
CA LYS A 515 22.22 -2.77 -13.19
C LYS A 515 21.83 -1.93 -11.98
N GLY A 516 21.49 -2.57 -10.89
CA GLY A 516 21.11 -1.89 -9.64
C GLY A 516 22.11 -0.82 -9.22
N VAL A 517 21.64 0.27 -8.63
CA VAL A 517 22.44 1.41 -8.15
C VAL A 517 22.03 1.74 -6.74
N TYR A 518 22.97 1.65 -5.82
CA TYR A 518 22.77 1.86 -4.40
C TYR A 518 23.81 2.81 -3.82
N GLY A 519 23.61 3.23 -2.59
CA GLY A 519 24.54 4.06 -1.85
C GLY A 519 25.85 3.33 -1.48
N PRO A 520 26.86 4.10 -1.05
CA PRO A 520 28.16 3.55 -0.69
C PRO A 520 28.05 2.60 0.51
N GLY A 521 28.76 1.46 0.45
CA GLY A 521 28.77 0.50 1.55
C GLY A 521 27.64 -0.53 1.55
N THR A 522 26.73 -0.49 0.59
CA THR A 522 25.75 -1.57 0.40
C THR A 522 26.48 -2.87 0.04
N SER A 523 26.21 -3.91 0.83
CA SER A 523 26.81 -5.25 0.66
C SER A 523 26.07 -6.06 -0.42
N ASP A 524 26.53 -7.28 -0.69
CA ASP A 524 25.81 -8.20 -1.60
C ASP A 524 24.45 -8.66 -1.03
N ALA A 525 24.27 -8.67 0.30
CA ALA A 525 22.98 -8.96 0.94
C ALA A 525 22.04 -7.74 0.94
N GLY A 526 22.59 -6.53 0.82
CA GLY A 526 21.82 -5.29 0.76
C GLY A 526 21.06 -5.09 -0.57
N PHE A 527 21.33 -5.85 -1.62
CA PHE A 527 20.62 -5.73 -2.91
C PHE A 527 19.30 -6.46 -2.87
N PHE A 528 18.26 -5.83 -3.46
CA PHE A 528 16.91 -6.37 -3.57
C PHE A 528 16.32 -6.09 -4.95
N ALA A 529 15.12 -6.58 -5.20
CA ALA A 529 14.32 -6.29 -6.40
C ALA A 529 12.86 -6.11 -6.00
N TYR A 530 12.10 -5.43 -6.84
CA TYR A 530 10.68 -5.22 -6.69
C TYR A 530 10.33 -4.58 -5.33
N PRO A 531 10.78 -3.33 -5.08
CA PRO A 531 10.32 -2.57 -3.92
C PRO A 531 8.82 -2.39 -4.00
N ASP A 532 8.16 -2.66 -2.91
CA ASP A 532 6.71 -2.65 -2.81
C ASP A 532 6.27 -1.73 -1.69
N ASN A 533 5.99 -2.26 -0.48
CA ASN A 533 5.59 -1.42 0.63
C ASN A 533 6.78 -0.69 1.28
N LEU A 534 6.50 0.50 1.74
CA LEU A 534 7.45 1.40 2.38
C LEU A 534 6.96 1.81 3.78
N VAL A 535 7.86 2.07 4.70
CA VAL A 535 7.54 2.75 5.96
C VAL A 535 8.76 3.51 6.46
N PHE A 536 8.55 4.65 7.08
CA PHE A 536 9.59 5.35 7.84
C PHE A 536 9.54 4.99 9.32
N ASP A 537 10.69 4.70 9.90
CA ASP A 537 10.80 4.68 11.34
C ASP A 537 10.88 6.10 11.93
N PRO A 538 10.69 6.26 13.26
CA PRO A 538 10.78 7.57 13.90
C PRO A 538 12.14 8.28 13.76
N GLN A 539 13.18 7.58 13.31
CA GLN A 539 14.52 8.11 13.07
C GLN A 539 14.76 8.53 11.61
N GLY A 540 13.74 8.44 10.73
CA GLY A 540 13.81 8.83 9.33
C GLY A 540 14.58 7.85 8.44
N ARG A 541 14.66 6.57 8.83
CA ARG A 541 15.18 5.50 7.96
C ARG A 541 14.01 4.87 7.20
N LEU A 542 14.18 4.67 5.91
CA LEU A 542 13.19 4.02 5.07
C LEU A 542 13.34 2.50 5.17
N TRP A 543 12.23 1.82 5.42
CA TRP A 543 12.15 0.36 5.42
C TRP A 543 11.33 -0.06 4.22
N ILE A 544 11.88 -1.00 3.44
CA ILE A 544 11.41 -1.40 2.12
C ILE A 544 11.08 -2.88 2.18
N ALA A 545 9.83 -3.23 1.98
CA ALA A 545 9.38 -4.60 1.76
C ALA A 545 9.37 -4.91 0.26
N THR A 546 9.40 -6.19 -0.11
CA THR A 546 9.53 -6.60 -1.52
C THR A 546 8.54 -7.72 -1.88
N ASP A 547 8.10 -7.68 -3.16
CA ASP A 547 7.34 -8.75 -3.83
C ASP A 547 8.02 -9.18 -5.14
N GLY A 548 8.97 -10.08 -5.09
CA GLY A 548 9.61 -10.61 -6.30
C GLY A 548 11.09 -10.93 -6.18
N GLY A 549 11.65 -11.00 -4.97
CA GLY A 549 13.05 -11.35 -4.71
C GLY A 549 13.50 -12.63 -5.40
N ARG A 550 12.58 -13.56 -5.61
CA ARG A 550 12.81 -14.81 -6.38
C ARG A 550 13.35 -14.58 -7.78
N GLN A 551 13.08 -13.45 -8.40
CA GLN A 551 13.59 -13.08 -9.73
C GLN A 551 15.10 -12.89 -9.75
N ILE A 552 15.69 -12.52 -8.61
CA ILE A 552 17.15 -12.40 -8.43
C ILE A 552 17.73 -13.49 -7.53
N GLY A 553 16.95 -14.51 -7.19
CA GLY A 553 17.39 -15.72 -6.50
C GLY A 553 17.39 -15.66 -4.98
N ILE A 554 16.77 -14.64 -4.38
CA ILE A 554 16.63 -14.47 -2.92
C ILE A 554 15.17 -14.56 -2.48
N ALA A 555 14.93 -14.74 -1.18
CA ALA A 555 13.61 -14.61 -0.59
C ALA A 555 13.18 -13.14 -0.58
N ASP A 556 11.87 -12.89 -0.61
CA ASP A 556 11.32 -11.57 -0.31
C ASP A 556 11.54 -11.23 1.16
N GLY A 557 11.60 -9.95 1.48
CA GLY A 557 12.02 -9.54 2.81
C GLY A 557 11.91 -8.05 3.07
N ILE A 558 12.64 -7.60 4.08
CA ILE A 558 12.73 -6.18 4.46
C ILE A 558 14.18 -5.71 4.41
N TRP A 559 14.37 -4.54 3.81
CA TRP A 559 15.63 -3.82 3.78
C TRP A 559 15.46 -2.44 4.42
N ALA A 560 16.40 -2.06 5.28
CA ALA A 560 16.48 -0.70 5.79
C ALA A 560 17.37 0.15 4.89
N CYS A 561 17.03 1.41 4.66
CA CYS A 561 17.70 2.35 3.77
C CYS A 561 17.92 3.71 4.41
N CYS A 562 19.13 4.25 4.30
CA CYS A 562 19.41 5.65 4.62
C CYS A 562 18.98 6.54 3.45
N VAL A 563 18.10 7.52 3.68
CA VAL A 563 17.59 8.38 2.60
C VAL A 563 18.30 9.73 2.49
N THR A 564 19.14 10.07 3.47
CA THR A 564 19.89 11.35 3.52
C THR A 564 21.34 11.14 3.92
N GLY A 565 22.13 12.21 3.84
CA GLY A 565 23.51 12.23 4.30
C GLY A 565 24.50 11.44 3.43
N PRO A 566 25.71 11.15 3.94
CA PRO A 566 26.75 10.44 3.19
C PRO A 566 26.40 8.99 2.83
N GLU A 567 25.48 8.38 3.59
CA GLU A 567 25.00 7.01 3.39
C GLU A 567 23.70 6.93 2.59
N ARG A 568 23.27 8.03 1.93
CA ARG A 568 22.04 8.06 1.12
C ARG A 568 22.02 6.88 0.15
N ALA A 569 20.89 6.17 0.11
CA ALA A 569 20.64 4.96 -0.69
C ALA A 569 21.49 3.74 -0.28
N THR A 570 22.17 3.77 0.88
CA THR A 570 22.77 2.57 1.47
C THR A 570 21.67 1.71 2.06
N THR A 571 21.65 0.43 1.69
CA THR A 571 20.64 -0.54 2.13
C THR A 571 21.28 -1.69 2.90
N ARG A 572 20.52 -2.26 3.86
CA ARG A 572 20.90 -3.44 4.63
C ARG A 572 19.73 -4.40 4.77
N HIS A 573 19.96 -5.68 4.51
CA HIS A 573 18.97 -6.74 4.65
C HIS A 573 18.66 -6.99 6.12
N PHE A 574 17.37 -7.00 6.47
CA PHE A 574 16.91 -7.12 7.85
C PHE A 574 16.09 -8.39 8.11
N TYR A 575 15.20 -8.74 7.19
CA TYR A 575 14.29 -9.88 7.33
C TYR A 575 14.14 -10.60 5.99
N ALA A 576 14.01 -11.93 6.03
CA ALA A 576 13.72 -12.77 4.89
C ALA A 576 12.52 -13.68 5.19
N SER A 577 11.56 -13.75 4.27
CA SER A 577 10.34 -14.52 4.38
C SER A 577 10.55 -16.02 4.10
N PRO A 578 9.62 -16.89 4.52
CA PRO A 578 9.57 -18.26 4.05
C PRO A 578 9.27 -18.32 2.55
N THR A 579 9.62 -19.43 1.92
CA THR A 579 9.44 -19.62 0.48
C THR A 579 8.02 -19.33 0.02
N GLY A 580 7.88 -18.63 -1.10
CA GLY A 580 6.61 -18.29 -1.73
C GLY A 580 5.83 -17.17 -1.07
N ALA A 581 6.31 -16.65 0.07
CA ALA A 581 5.69 -15.49 0.70
C ALA A 581 6.19 -14.20 0.07
N GLU A 582 5.31 -13.24 0.03
CA GLU A 582 5.56 -11.82 -0.09
C GLU A 582 5.65 -11.19 1.30
N VAL A 583 6.34 -10.07 1.43
CA VAL A 583 6.45 -9.31 2.69
C VAL A 583 5.82 -7.93 2.50
N THR A 584 4.81 -7.63 3.35
CA THR A 584 3.99 -6.44 3.20
C THR A 584 3.73 -5.74 4.53
N GLY A 585 3.08 -4.59 4.49
CA GLY A 585 2.52 -3.87 5.62
C GLY A 585 3.48 -3.58 6.78
N PRO A 586 4.75 -3.19 6.57
CA PRO A 586 5.63 -2.87 7.68
C PRO A 586 5.06 -1.68 8.48
N CYS A 587 4.95 -1.82 9.81
CA CYS A 587 4.34 -0.80 10.66
C CYS A 587 5.06 -0.69 12.00
N PHE A 588 5.51 0.51 12.37
CA PHE A 588 6.18 0.75 13.64
C PHE A 588 5.21 1.20 14.74
N THR A 589 5.51 0.78 15.98
CA THR A 589 4.96 1.45 17.17
C THR A 589 5.53 2.87 17.29
N PRO A 590 4.82 3.81 17.96
CA PRO A 590 5.27 5.21 18.09
C PRO A 590 6.66 5.43 18.71
N ASP A 591 7.17 4.47 19.49
CA ASP A 591 8.52 4.48 20.07
C ASP A 591 9.60 3.86 19.14
N GLY A 592 9.18 3.21 18.05
CA GLY A 592 10.08 2.50 17.14
C GLY A 592 10.70 1.22 17.71
N GLU A 593 10.19 0.70 18.82
CA GLU A 593 10.72 -0.52 19.47
C GLU A 593 10.09 -1.81 18.95
N THR A 594 9.00 -1.73 18.21
CA THR A 594 8.36 -2.85 17.55
C THR A 594 8.09 -2.52 16.09
N LEU A 595 8.38 -3.48 15.21
CA LEU A 595 7.99 -3.49 13.81
C LEU A 595 7.01 -4.66 13.60
N PHE A 596 5.76 -4.37 13.27
CA PHE A 596 4.81 -5.36 12.77
C PHE A 596 5.01 -5.56 11.27
N VAL A 597 4.85 -6.78 10.79
CA VAL A 597 5.03 -7.14 9.38
C VAL A 597 4.02 -8.21 9.00
N SER A 598 3.44 -8.10 7.84
CA SER A 598 2.61 -9.14 7.22
C SER A 598 3.48 -10.08 6.38
N ILE A 599 3.25 -11.39 6.56
CA ILE A 599 3.82 -12.44 5.73
C ILE A 599 2.67 -13.01 4.92
N GLN A 600 2.58 -12.55 3.69
CA GLN A 600 1.48 -12.83 2.77
C GLN A 600 1.72 -14.19 2.09
N HIS A 601 0.66 -14.97 1.91
CA HIS A 601 0.59 -16.23 1.17
C HIS A 601 1.85 -17.15 1.20
N PRO A 602 2.40 -17.53 2.38
CA PRO A 602 3.56 -18.42 2.43
C PRO A 602 3.29 -19.71 1.64
N GLY A 603 4.28 -20.14 0.87
CA GLY A 603 4.17 -21.33 0.03
C GLY A 603 3.44 -21.14 -1.30
N ASP A 604 2.99 -19.93 -1.68
CA ASP A 604 2.35 -19.71 -2.98
C ASP A 604 3.35 -19.79 -4.14
N GLN A 605 3.46 -20.97 -4.70
CA GLN A 605 4.34 -21.31 -5.82
C GLN A 605 3.63 -22.23 -6.82
N THR A 606 4.15 -22.31 -8.03
CA THR A 606 3.55 -23.02 -9.17
C THR A 606 3.16 -24.49 -8.85
N ASP A 607 3.96 -25.19 -8.03
CA ASP A 607 3.75 -26.60 -7.70
C ASP A 607 3.26 -26.80 -6.26
N SER A 608 2.72 -25.76 -5.62
CA SER A 608 2.28 -25.76 -4.24
C SER A 608 0.76 -25.73 -4.12
N SER A 609 0.23 -26.44 -3.15
CA SER A 609 -1.21 -26.48 -2.86
C SER A 609 -1.43 -26.81 -1.38
N PHE A 610 -2.69 -26.79 -0.92
CA PHE A 610 -3.06 -27.21 0.42
C PHE A 610 -2.51 -28.62 0.77
N ASP A 611 -2.65 -29.56 -0.15
CA ASP A 611 -2.25 -30.96 0.06
C ASP A 611 -0.75 -31.19 -0.09
N ASN A 612 -0.09 -30.39 -0.91
CA ASN A 612 1.35 -30.50 -1.20
C ASN A 612 2.04 -29.14 -1.08
N PRO A 613 2.13 -28.53 0.12
CA PRO A 613 2.72 -27.21 0.29
C PRO A 613 4.25 -27.27 0.30
N THR A 614 4.89 -26.23 -0.24
CA THR A 614 6.36 -26.06 -0.20
C THR A 614 6.86 -25.58 1.16
N THR A 615 5.99 -25.02 1.98
CA THR A 615 6.17 -24.73 3.40
C THR A 615 4.84 -24.93 4.12
N ARG A 616 4.88 -25.09 5.45
CA ARG A 616 3.69 -25.03 6.31
C ARG A 616 3.78 -23.89 7.32
N TRP A 617 4.69 -22.98 7.05
CA TRP A 617 4.89 -21.82 7.93
C TRP A 617 3.54 -21.12 8.27
N PRO A 618 3.32 -20.66 9.50
CA PRO A 618 4.22 -20.67 10.66
C PRO A 618 4.26 -21.99 11.44
N ALA A 619 3.56 -23.01 11.00
CA ALA A 619 3.62 -24.34 11.60
C ALA A 619 4.83 -25.14 11.07
N PRO A 620 5.30 -26.15 11.84
CA PRO A 620 6.35 -27.07 11.35
C PRO A 620 5.88 -27.88 10.14
N MET A 621 6.81 -28.35 9.32
CA MET A 621 6.52 -29.12 8.09
C MET A 621 5.74 -30.43 8.31
N ASP A 622 5.78 -31.00 9.49
CA ASP A 622 5.01 -32.20 9.88
C ASP A 622 3.60 -31.89 10.43
N SER A 623 3.22 -30.61 10.49
CA SER A 623 1.88 -30.17 10.89
C SER A 623 0.82 -30.60 9.87
N PRO A 624 -0.43 -30.88 10.27
CA PRO A 624 -1.55 -31.05 9.34
C PRO A 624 -2.12 -29.73 8.82
N LEU A 625 -1.68 -28.58 9.36
CA LEU A 625 -2.18 -27.28 8.95
C LEU A 625 -1.61 -26.87 7.59
N PRO A 626 -2.38 -26.16 6.74
CA PRO A 626 -1.84 -25.54 5.53
C PRO A 626 -0.89 -24.38 5.90
N PRO A 627 -0.13 -23.83 4.95
CA PRO A 627 0.55 -22.55 5.13
C PRO A 627 -0.46 -21.45 5.47
N ARG A 628 -0.12 -20.57 6.41
CA ARG A 628 -1.06 -19.54 6.84
C ARG A 628 -0.45 -18.15 6.76
N PRO A 629 -1.02 -17.23 5.99
CA PRO A 629 -0.69 -15.81 6.09
C PRO A 629 -0.75 -15.35 7.55
N SER A 630 0.25 -14.60 8.00
CA SER A 630 0.38 -14.25 9.41
C SER A 630 1.03 -12.89 9.61
N VAL A 631 0.62 -12.19 10.66
CA VAL A 631 1.33 -11.00 11.15
C VAL A 631 2.38 -11.43 12.16
N ILE A 632 3.58 -10.92 12.01
CA ILE A 632 4.67 -11.07 12.98
C ILE A 632 4.93 -9.76 13.72
N ALA A 633 5.43 -9.87 14.96
CA ALA A 633 5.93 -8.75 15.75
C ALA A 633 7.45 -8.90 15.92
N VAL A 634 8.19 -7.96 15.34
CA VAL A 634 9.65 -7.92 15.45
C VAL A 634 10.05 -7.00 16.58
N THR A 635 10.91 -7.49 17.48
CA THR A 635 11.47 -6.73 18.60
C THR A 635 12.96 -6.98 18.74
N ARG A 636 13.67 -5.99 19.32
CA ARG A 636 15.09 -6.17 19.63
C ARG A 636 15.29 -6.97 20.89
N GLU A 637 16.20 -7.92 20.90
CA GLU A 637 16.64 -8.63 22.12
C GLU A 637 17.31 -7.63 23.08
N GLY A 638 16.80 -7.57 24.30
CA GLY A 638 17.26 -6.59 25.30
C GLY A 638 16.57 -5.21 25.21
N GLY A 639 15.63 -5.02 24.27
CA GLY A 639 14.87 -3.77 24.10
C GLY A 639 15.59 -2.70 23.29
N GLY A 640 14.89 -1.61 23.02
CA GLY A 640 15.36 -0.46 22.25
C GLY A 640 14.87 -0.45 20.80
N PRO A 641 15.15 0.65 20.06
CA PRO A 641 14.62 0.85 18.71
C PRO A 641 15.10 -0.20 17.71
N ILE A 642 14.21 -0.56 16.78
CA ILE A 642 14.56 -1.38 15.62
C ILE A 642 15.57 -0.63 14.74
N GLY A 643 16.52 -1.38 14.15
CA GLY A 643 17.56 -0.81 13.25
C GLY A 643 18.77 -0.19 13.96
N SER A 644 18.87 -0.37 15.28
CA SER A 644 20.00 0.16 16.08
C SER A 644 20.88 -0.95 16.66
#